data_d16141409981d31b07c4abe6b3770fc8
#
_entry.id   d16141409981d31b07c4abe6b3770fc8
#
_cell.length_a   1.000
_cell.length_b   1.000
_cell.length_c   1.000
_cell.angle_alpha   90.00
_cell.angle_beta   90.00
_cell.angle_gamma   90.00
#
_symmetry.space_group_name_H-M   'P 1'
#
loop_
_entity.id
_entity.type
_entity.pdbx_description
1 polymer ?
#
loop_
_entity_poly.entity_id
_entity_poly.type
_entity_poly.pdbx_seq_one_letter_code
_entity_poly.pdbx_strand_id
1 'polypeptide(L)'
;MITVIERGLNLARLAAIVLTSATLTLAAVSSSAAVESSAAKPAPAVQTMVRDGVSIEFRALPDNTVDTVTEGHYANVEFRITDAETGTPIKGIYPAVWLDIAKPWEGEASDVGVNCKDRVQMYMQGIVGVRPLVDLNSYYVLVMNQDATITVIDPIIGVAGITKLYAKINLLAPGADWAKTRDEKFLYVSMPSSDQVAVVNLTTFKVKTNIAAGDNPVRVALQPDEKYLWVANGEVGADTGGVSVIDIVNGEKVGYIATGGGHHELAFSHDSRYVYVSNRDEGSVTVIDTAKLEKIETVTVGEQVIGIAYSQKSESLYATDGKAGQIVVVDAVSRRVSKRIDVKPGVGPVGVTQQGRWLIAANSHEDEVYAVDVATNELVHSVDVERKPYQIAFSRAFVYIRSLGSERVSMIEINHLNNMDRVPVAGFAAGAKAPGKAGALGLASAVYEAPGEAAVLVVSQADNTVYYYMEGMNAPMGNFRNYGHRPRAVQVADRTLNEEQDGVYHAKVRIPAAGTYDVAFLMESPSILHCFNMAVERDPALHLETTAGIEFIDKQFKVSTDDAVTLKFKITNPDTGEMITDLRDVRVQYFRAPAFDRRDEFATEVGDGVYKLATQLKKPGLYYFYVSSRSSNLGLDRQHYVSMQAVRPEVSSNYSGN
;
A
#
# COMPACT_ATOMS: atom_id res chain seq x y z
N MET A 1 -25.11 57.29 27.97
CA MET A 1 -26.43 57.35 28.62
C MET A 1 -26.75 55.88 28.90
N ILE A 2 -26.33 55.39 30.09
CA ILE A 2 -27.14 55.24 31.25
C ILE A 2 -28.26 54.21 30.97
N THR A 3 -28.48 53.09 31.64
CA THR A 3 -28.28 52.63 33.03
C THR A 3 -28.70 51.13 33.00
N VAL A 4 -28.02 50.10 33.46
CA VAL A 4 -27.80 49.64 34.85
C VAL A 4 -29.04 49.02 35.54
N ILE A 5 -28.82 47.86 36.18
CA ILE A 5 -29.42 47.36 37.45
C ILE A 5 -30.64 46.40 37.25
N GLU A 6 -30.84 45.35 37.96
CA GLU A 6 -30.27 44.54 39.05
C GLU A 6 -31.30 43.46 39.45
N ARG A 7 -30.79 42.36 39.96
CA ARG A 7 -31.20 41.56 41.12
C ARG A 7 -32.62 41.04 41.34
N GLY A 8 -32.67 39.82 41.83
CA GLY A 8 -33.61 39.40 42.85
C GLY A 8 -33.68 37.90 43.13
N LEU A 9 -32.97 37.51 44.17
CA LEU A 9 -33.15 36.29 44.97
C LEU A 9 -34.58 36.20 45.55
N ASN A 10 -35.07 34.97 45.83
CA ASN A 10 -35.52 34.46 47.15
C ASN A 10 -36.32 33.15 46.97
N LEU A 11 -35.86 32.06 47.60
CA LEU A 11 -36.15 31.53 48.96
C LEU A 11 -37.52 30.87 49.16
N ALA A 12 -37.39 29.58 49.31
CA ALA A 12 -38.01 28.68 50.27
C ALA A 12 -39.52 28.80 50.66
N ARG A 13 -40.20 27.70 50.68
CA ARG A 13 -41.01 27.26 51.85
C ARG A 13 -41.36 25.78 51.82
N LEU A 14 -41.04 25.11 52.94
CA LEU A 14 -41.54 23.80 53.41
C LEU A 14 -43.09 23.78 53.54
N ALA A 15 -43.67 22.59 53.32
CA ALA A 15 -44.81 22.11 54.11
C ALA A 15 -44.87 20.59 54.10
N ALA A 16 -44.74 20.01 55.27
CA ALA A 16 -45.00 18.60 55.58
C ALA A 16 -46.47 18.43 55.92
N ILE A 17 -47.11 17.29 55.59
CA ILE A 17 -48.27 16.70 56.28
C ILE A 17 -48.33 15.21 55.86
N VAL A 18 -47.99 14.27 56.75
CA VAL A 18 -48.73 13.31 57.60
C VAL A 18 -49.41 12.12 56.89
N LEU A 19 -48.87 10.98 57.28
CA LEU A 19 -49.34 9.59 57.35
C LEU A 19 -50.80 9.24 57.00
N THR A 20 -50.97 8.18 56.19
CA THR A 20 -51.85 7.06 56.53
C THR A 20 -51.28 5.75 55.98
N SER A 21 -51.18 4.78 56.85
CA SER A 21 -50.75 3.38 56.64
C SER A 21 -51.79 2.56 55.88
N ALA A 22 -51.34 1.87 54.82
CA ALA A 22 -52.04 0.70 54.28
C ALA A 22 -51.01 -0.36 53.94
N THR A 23 -50.98 -1.41 54.70
CA THR A 23 -50.20 -2.61 54.50
C THR A 23 -50.73 -3.37 53.29
N LEU A 24 -49.95 -3.48 52.25
CA LEU A 24 -50.12 -4.45 51.17
C LEU A 24 -48.83 -5.26 51.04
N THR A 25 -48.90 -6.52 51.39
CA THR A 25 -47.87 -7.51 51.17
C THR A 25 -47.76 -7.79 49.68
N LEU A 26 -46.69 -7.34 49.04
CA LEU A 26 -46.30 -7.76 47.69
C LEU A 26 -45.03 -8.58 47.80
N ALA A 27 -45.12 -9.80 47.32
CA ALA A 27 -43.99 -10.71 47.20
C ALA A 27 -42.90 -10.10 46.27
N ALA A 28 -41.73 -9.84 46.81
CA ALA A 28 -40.58 -9.41 46.06
C ALA A 28 -40.01 -10.61 45.28
N VAL A 29 -40.27 -10.63 43.97
CA VAL A 29 -39.45 -11.41 43.05
C VAL A 29 -38.15 -10.65 42.84
N SER A 30 -37.10 -11.05 43.52
CA SER A 30 -35.76 -10.57 43.30
C SER A 30 -35.25 -11.13 41.96
N SER A 31 -35.38 -10.35 40.88
CA SER A 31 -34.57 -10.54 39.69
C SER A 31 -33.16 -9.99 40.01
N SER A 32 -32.27 -10.90 40.36
CA SER A 32 -30.83 -10.60 40.34
C SER A 32 -30.42 -10.40 38.87
N ALA A 33 -30.37 -9.14 38.42
CA ALA A 33 -29.62 -8.81 37.25
C ALA A 33 -28.13 -9.11 37.61
N ALA A 34 -27.62 -10.19 37.05
CA ALA A 34 -26.21 -10.45 37.05
C ALA A 34 -25.55 -9.27 36.29
N VAL A 35 -24.87 -8.41 37.02
CA VAL A 35 -23.90 -7.51 36.46
C VAL A 35 -22.82 -8.45 35.90
N GLU A 36 -22.81 -8.68 34.60
CA GLU A 36 -21.66 -9.23 33.92
C GLU A 36 -20.49 -8.31 34.21
N SER A 37 -19.67 -8.73 35.16
CA SER A 37 -18.34 -8.19 35.35
C SER A 37 -17.62 -8.42 34.02
N SER A 38 -17.43 -7.35 33.26
CA SER A 38 -16.47 -7.34 32.16
C SER A 38 -15.13 -7.74 32.76
N ALA A 39 -14.78 -9.01 32.65
CA ALA A 39 -13.46 -9.50 33.03
C ALA A 39 -12.46 -8.69 32.22
N ALA A 40 -11.61 -7.96 32.92
CA ALA A 40 -10.53 -7.21 32.28
C ALA A 40 -9.75 -8.20 31.40
N LYS A 41 -9.60 -7.85 30.12
CA LYS A 41 -8.83 -8.64 29.13
C LYS A 41 -7.47 -8.98 29.76
N PRO A 42 -7.06 -10.25 29.82
CA PRO A 42 -5.77 -10.60 30.40
C PRO A 42 -4.67 -9.85 29.66
N ALA A 43 -3.83 -9.14 30.39
CA ALA A 43 -2.68 -8.47 29.80
C ALA A 43 -1.83 -9.52 29.05
N PRO A 44 -1.36 -9.22 27.84
CA PRO A 44 -0.53 -10.15 27.07
C PRO A 44 0.70 -10.52 27.88
N ALA A 45 1.06 -11.80 27.87
CA ALA A 45 2.23 -12.29 28.60
C ALA A 45 3.50 -11.65 28.05
N VAL A 46 4.18 -10.85 28.87
CA VAL A 46 5.50 -10.28 28.55
C VAL A 46 6.55 -11.31 28.95
N GLN A 47 7.42 -11.67 28.01
CA GLN A 47 8.58 -12.50 28.26
C GLN A 47 9.83 -11.64 28.24
N THR A 48 10.66 -11.73 29.26
CA THR A 48 11.88 -10.92 29.38
C THR A 48 13.12 -11.81 29.41
N MET A 49 14.15 -11.39 28.70
CA MET A 49 15.46 -11.98 28.71
C MET A 49 16.51 -10.90 28.96
N VAL A 50 17.48 -11.20 29.83
CA VAL A 50 18.62 -10.31 30.09
C VAL A 50 19.91 -11.08 29.79
N ARG A 51 20.76 -10.52 28.93
CA ARG A 51 22.03 -11.10 28.56
C ARG A 51 22.99 -10.03 28.04
N ASP A 52 24.26 -10.15 28.40
CA ASP A 52 25.36 -9.30 27.93
C ASP A 52 25.09 -7.80 28.08
N GLY A 53 24.41 -7.39 29.19
CA GLY A 53 24.05 -6.02 29.51
C GLY A 53 22.78 -5.50 28.75
N VAL A 54 22.10 -6.34 27.99
CA VAL A 54 20.89 -5.99 27.25
C VAL A 54 19.68 -6.72 27.84
N SER A 55 18.61 -5.98 28.05
CA SER A 55 17.29 -6.50 28.40
C SER A 55 16.38 -6.46 27.17
N ILE A 56 15.78 -7.60 26.84
CA ILE A 56 14.86 -7.74 25.70
C ILE A 56 13.52 -8.23 26.23
N GLU A 57 12.49 -7.43 26.08
CA GLU A 57 11.12 -7.80 26.40
C GLU A 57 10.37 -8.11 25.10
N PHE A 58 9.77 -9.28 25.04
CA PHE A 58 8.94 -9.73 23.93
C PHE A 58 7.48 -9.76 24.34
N ARG A 59 6.61 -9.28 23.46
CA ARG A 59 5.16 -9.48 23.53
C ARG A 59 4.55 -9.64 22.15
N ALA A 60 3.49 -10.45 22.07
CA ALA A 60 2.64 -10.55 20.90
C ALA A 60 1.25 -10.03 21.26
N LEU A 61 0.77 -9.07 20.50
CA LEU A 61 -0.54 -8.43 20.69
C LEU A 61 -1.46 -8.86 19.56
N PRO A 62 -2.69 -9.32 19.86
CA PRO A 62 -3.67 -9.59 18.81
C PRO A 62 -4.07 -8.28 18.12
N ASP A 63 -4.57 -8.40 16.90
CA ASP A 63 -5.23 -7.31 16.20
C ASP A 63 -6.55 -6.95 16.92
N ASN A 64 -7.02 -5.70 16.72
CA ASN A 64 -8.27 -5.21 17.32
C ASN A 64 -9.53 -5.99 16.92
N THR A 65 -9.40 -6.94 15.99
CA THR A 65 -10.51 -7.78 15.49
C THR A 65 -10.71 -9.06 16.31
N VAL A 66 -9.74 -9.45 17.14
CA VAL A 66 -9.76 -10.67 17.96
C VAL A 66 -9.17 -10.41 19.35
N ASP A 67 -9.53 -11.24 20.31
CA ASP A 67 -9.10 -11.08 21.70
C ASP A 67 -7.75 -11.72 22.01
N THR A 68 -7.37 -12.71 21.24
CA THR A 68 -6.13 -13.49 21.38
C THR A 68 -5.39 -13.54 20.06
N VAL A 69 -4.10 -13.88 20.09
CA VAL A 69 -3.35 -14.14 18.85
C VAL A 69 -3.93 -15.39 18.21
N THR A 70 -4.54 -15.21 17.04
CA THR A 70 -5.35 -16.25 16.37
C THR A 70 -4.87 -16.43 14.93
N GLU A 71 -4.86 -17.68 14.45
CA GLU A 71 -4.49 -17.97 13.05
C GLU A 71 -5.39 -17.24 12.05
N GLY A 72 -4.85 -16.91 10.90
CA GLY A 72 -5.58 -16.15 9.88
C GLY A 72 -5.73 -14.66 10.18
N HIS A 73 -5.49 -14.23 11.42
CA HIS A 73 -5.56 -12.84 11.87
C HIS A 73 -4.18 -12.21 11.98
N TYR A 74 -4.15 -10.89 12.13
CA TYR A 74 -2.91 -10.16 12.35
C TYR A 74 -2.53 -10.18 13.83
N ALA A 75 -1.23 -10.21 14.09
CA ALA A 75 -0.63 -9.96 15.39
C ALA A 75 0.46 -8.89 15.26
N ASN A 76 0.62 -8.07 16.29
CA ASN A 76 1.77 -7.20 16.44
C ASN A 76 2.81 -7.95 17.28
N VAL A 77 3.95 -8.21 16.69
CA VAL A 77 5.14 -8.75 17.34
C VAL A 77 6.00 -7.57 17.77
N GLU A 78 6.24 -7.42 19.06
CA GLU A 78 6.94 -6.26 19.61
C GLU A 78 8.10 -6.72 20.49
N PHE A 79 9.25 -6.04 20.33
CA PHE A 79 10.43 -6.17 21.17
C PHE A 79 10.79 -4.79 21.73
N ARG A 80 10.90 -4.71 23.06
CA ARG A 80 11.48 -3.56 23.74
C ARG A 80 12.90 -3.93 24.16
N ILE A 81 13.87 -3.14 23.69
CA ILE A 81 15.29 -3.41 23.88
C ILE A 81 15.90 -2.25 24.66
N THR A 82 16.46 -2.56 25.83
CA THR A 82 17.02 -1.56 26.74
C THR A 82 18.36 -2.04 27.30
N ASP A 83 19.18 -1.10 27.70
CA ASP A 83 20.31 -1.39 28.56
C ASP A 83 19.82 -1.93 29.91
N ALA A 84 20.35 -3.06 30.35
CA ALA A 84 19.84 -3.78 31.52
C ALA A 84 20.14 -3.08 32.88
N GLU A 85 21.16 -2.23 32.92
CA GLU A 85 21.53 -1.51 34.15
C GLU A 85 20.82 -0.17 34.26
N THR A 86 20.71 0.57 33.14
CA THR A 86 20.20 1.95 33.15
C THR A 86 18.75 2.04 32.72
N GLY A 87 18.20 1.02 32.06
CA GLY A 87 16.88 1.06 31.42
C GLY A 87 16.81 1.95 30.17
N THR A 88 17.96 2.46 29.70
CA THR A 88 18.01 3.35 28.54
C THR A 88 17.65 2.56 27.28
N PRO A 89 16.75 3.09 26.41
CA PRO A 89 16.42 2.43 25.15
C PRO A 89 17.63 2.27 24.23
N ILE A 90 17.80 1.07 23.67
CA ILE A 90 18.80 0.78 22.64
C ILE A 90 18.10 0.94 21.29
N LYS A 91 18.56 1.91 20.51
CA LYS A 91 17.94 2.33 19.26
C LYS A 91 18.87 2.20 18.06
N GLY A 92 18.27 2.22 16.86
CA GLY A 92 19.02 2.16 15.61
C GLY A 92 19.67 0.81 15.34
N ILE A 93 19.15 -0.27 15.91
CA ILE A 93 19.58 -1.64 15.63
C ILE A 93 18.60 -2.33 14.67
N TYR A 94 19.05 -3.39 14.02
CA TYR A 94 18.26 -4.20 13.08
C TYR A 94 18.23 -5.65 13.57
N PRO A 95 17.35 -5.98 14.54
CA PRO A 95 17.27 -7.34 15.04
C PRO A 95 16.62 -8.24 13.99
N ALA A 96 17.17 -9.44 13.83
CA ALA A 96 16.59 -10.46 12.97
C ALA A 96 15.60 -11.33 13.77
N VAL A 97 14.41 -11.59 13.17
CA VAL A 97 13.36 -12.36 13.84
C VAL A 97 12.70 -13.33 12.86
N TRP A 98 12.49 -14.55 13.33
CA TRP A 98 11.78 -15.62 12.62
C TRP A 98 10.74 -16.24 13.53
N LEU A 99 9.56 -16.55 12.98
CA LEU A 99 8.53 -17.29 13.68
C LEU A 99 8.33 -18.65 13.01
N ASP A 100 8.33 -19.70 13.83
CA ASP A 100 8.10 -21.05 13.32
C ASP A 100 7.35 -21.89 14.36
N ILE A 101 6.56 -22.86 13.91
CA ILE A 101 5.79 -23.71 14.80
C ILE A 101 6.74 -24.67 15.54
N ALA A 102 6.74 -24.57 16.87
CA ALA A 102 7.41 -25.49 17.76
C ALA A 102 6.54 -26.71 18.06
N LYS A 103 5.24 -26.46 18.23
CA LYS A 103 4.22 -27.51 18.43
C LYS A 103 2.97 -27.11 17.64
N PRO A 104 2.53 -27.92 16.68
CA PRO A 104 1.26 -27.68 16.00
C PRO A 104 0.09 -27.83 16.94
N TRP A 105 -1.08 -27.37 16.51
CA TRP A 105 -2.31 -27.56 17.26
C TRP A 105 -2.59 -29.06 17.48
N GLU A 106 -3.23 -29.43 18.59
CA GLU A 106 -3.52 -30.81 18.92
C GLU A 106 -4.24 -31.55 17.79
N GLY A 107 -3.69 -32.68 17.38
CA GLY A 107 -4.23 -33.54 16.31
C GLY A 107 -3.54 -33.41 14.95
N GLU A 108 -2.64 -32.47 14.76
CA GLU A 108 -1.85 -32.35 13.54
C GLU A 108 -0.48 -33.02 13.67
N ALA A 109 -0.03 -33.68 12.59
CA ALA A 109 1.28 -34.33 12.58
C ALA A 109 2.41 -33.29 12.66
N SER A 110 3.38 -33.50 13.54
CA SER A 110 4.54 -32.63 13.65
C SER A 110 5.82 -33.36 13.26
N ASP A 111 6.54 -32.80 12.30
CA ASP A 111 7.91 -33.21 11.95
C ASP A 111 8.98 -32.45 12.79
N VAL A 112 8.59 -31.80 13.90
CA VAL A 112 9.42 -30.85 14.61
C VAL A 112 10.35 -31.58 15.58
N GLY A 113 11.47 -32.11 15.05
CA GLY A 113 12.55 -32.71 15.86
C GLY A 113 13.74 -31.78 16.15
N VAL A 114 13.75 -30.56 15.56
CA VAL A 114 14.90 -29.65 15.64
C VAL A 114 14.59 -28.48 16.59
N ASN A 115 15.52 -28.18 17.53
CA ASN A 115 15.31 -27.07 18.45
C ASN A 115 15.40 -25.70 17.73
N CYS A 116 14.82 -24.67 18.33
CA CYS A 116 14.73 -23.32 17.74
C CYS A 116 16.10 -22.76 17.31
N LYS A 117 17.13 -22.89 18.12
CA LYS A 117 18.46 -22.32 17.80
C LYS A 117 19.13 -23.02 16.62
N ASP A 118 18.97 -24.33 16.52
CA ASP A 118 19.50 -25.10 15.38
C ASP A 118 18.75 -24.73 14.09
N ARG A 119 17.44 -24.48 14.18
CA ARG A 119 16.66 -23.97 13.02
C ARG A 119 17.17 -22.62 12.53
N VAL A 120 17.43 -21.66 13.45
CA VAL A 120 17.99 -20.35 13.07
C VAL A 120 19.34 -20.51 12.36
N GLN A 121 20.21 -21.40 12.82
CA GLN A 121 21.47 -21.67 12.13
C GLN A 121 21.24 -22.21 10.70
N MET A 122 20.23 -23.05 10.51
CA MET A 122 19.86 -23.55 9.18
C MET A 122 19.34 -22.41 8.27
N TYR A 123 18.56 -21.47 8.83
CA TYR A 123 18.09 -20.29 8.08
C TYR A 123 19.25 -19.41 7.64
N MET A 124 20.17 -19.11 8.56
CA MET A 124 21.36 -18.29 8.27
C MET A 124 22.32 -18.95 7.28
N GLN A 125 22.41 -20.27 7.26
CA GLN A 125 23.23 -21.01 6.30
C GLN A 125 22.57 -21.14 4.92
N GLY A 126 21.33 -20.71 4.77
CA GLY A 126 20.59 -20.81 3.50
C GLY A 126 20.36 -22.24 3.04
N ILE A 127 20.19 -23.19 4.00
CA ILE A 127 19.97 -24.59 3.66
C ILE A 127 18.69 -24.72 2.84
N VAL A 128 18.85 -25.28 1.67
CA VAL A 128 17.78 -25.47 0.70
C VAL A 128 16.65 -26.34 1.28
N GLY A 129 15.43 -25.79 1.26
CA GLY A 129 14.22 -26.46 1.76
C GLY A 129 13.89 -26.20 3.22
N VAL A 130 14.75 -25.51 3.97
CA VAL A 130 14.50 -25.10 5.37
C VAL A 130 14.17 -23.61 5.37
N ARG A 131 12.91 -23.27 5.66
CA ARG A 131 12.44 -21.87 5.74
C ARG A 131 11.57 -21.70 6.98
N PRO A 132 11.65 -20.56 7.67
CA PRO A 132 10.70 -20.23 8.71
C PRO A 132 9.30 -20.08 8.13
N LEU A 133 8.30 -20.30 8.94
CA LEU A 133 6.90 -20.10 8.56
C LEU A 133 6.61 -18.61 8.33
N VAL A 134 7.24 -17.74 9.13
CA VAL A 134 7.23 -16.29 8.98
C VAL A 134 8.65 -15.75 9.14
N ASP A 135 9.09 -14.98 8.16
CA ASP A 135 10.37 -14.30 8.15
C ASP A 135 10.13 -12.78 8.27
N LEU A 136 10.59 -12.20 9.38
CA LEU A 136 10.52 -10.76 9.63
C LEU A 136 11.84 -10.05 9.32
N ASN A 137 12.62 -10.58 8.38
CA ASN A 137 13.90 -9.99 7.95
C ASN A 137 13.92 -9.72 6.46
N SER A 138 12.80 -9.88 5.79
CA SER A 138 12.71 -9.81 4.34
C SER A 138 11.58 -8.89 3.88
N TYR A 139 11.56 -8.62 2.60
CA TYR A 139 10.51 -7.85 1.93
C TYR A 139 10.01 -8.63 0.71
N TYR A 140 8.84 -8.25 0.21
CA TYR A 140 8.38 -8.71 -1.10
C TYR A 140 8.57 -7.60 -2.12
N VAL A 141 9.05 -7.96 -3.31
CA VAL A 141 9.17 -7.03 -4.43
C VAL A 141 7.83 -6.94 -5.14
N LEU A 142 7.24 -5.75 -5.14
CA LEU A 142 6.01 -5.43 -5.86
C LEU A 142 6.36 -4.82 -7.20
N VAL A 143 5.84 -5.37 -8.28
CA VAL A 143 6.09 -4.88 -9.63
C VAL A 143 4.77 -4.51 -10.30
N MET A 144 4.53 -3.22 -10.51
CA MET A 144 3.41 -2.75 -11.31
C MET A 144 3.68 -3.02 -12.77
N ASN A 145 2.71 -3.63 -13.45
CA ASN A 145 2.85 -4.06 -14.84
C ASN A 145 2.09 -3.14 -15.82
N GLN A 146 2.41 -3.26 -17.10
CA GLN A 146 1.68 -2.56 -18.17
C GLN A 146 0.26 -3.10 -18.34
N ASP A 147 0.03 -4.36 -18.01
CA ASP A 147 -1.30 -4.92 -17.90
C ASP A 147 -1.93 -4.59 -16.53
N ALA A 148 -3.16 -4.98 -16.33
CA ALA A 148 -3.89 -4.72 -15.09
C ALA A 148 -3.45 -5.64 -13.94
N THR A 149 -2.15 -5.76 -13.69
CA THR A 149 -1.61 -6.64 -12.64
C THR A 149 -0.46 -6.00 -11.86
N ILE A 150 -0.27 -6.49 -10.62
CA ILE A 150 0.94 -6.30 -9.84
C ILE A 150 1.50 -7.68 -9.53
N THR A 151 2.75 -7.91 -9.89
CA THR A 151 3.48 -9.13 -9.56
C THR A 151 4.13 -8.98 -8.20
N VAL A 152 3.98 -9.97 -7.33
CA VAL A 152 4.62 -10.03 -6.01
C VAL A 152 5.69 -11.12 -6.06
N ILE A 153 6.94 -10.74 -5.91
CA ILE A 153 8.10 -11.62 -6.02
C ILE A 153 8.74 -11.78 -4.64
N ASP A 154 8.95 -13.03 -4.23
CA ASP A 154 9.79 -13.35 -3.09
C ASP A 154 11.26 -13.26 -3.53
N PRO A 155 12.07 -12.33 -2.96
CA PRO A 155 13.46 -12.15 -3.38
C PRO A 155 14.35 -13.31 -2.95
N ILE A 156 13.91 -14.16 -2.01
CA ILE A 156 14.70 -15.28 -1.53
C ILE A 156 14.79 -16.34 -2.62
N ILE A 157 16.02 -16.64 -3.03
CA ILE A 157 16.31 -17.60 -4.09
C ILE A 157 15.98 -19.02 -3.63
N GLY A 158 15.12 -19.71 -4.39
CA GLY A 158 14.75 -21.10 -4.11
C GLY A 158 15.78 -22.13 -4.60
N VAL A 159 15.46 -23.42 -4.41
CA VAL A 159 16.30 -24.60 -4.75
C VAL A 159 16.83 -24.58 -6.19
N ALA A 160 16.11 -23.96 -7.11
CA ALA A 160 16.48 -23.91 -8.52
C ALA A 160 17.31 -22.67 -8.91
N GLY A 161 17.77 -21.87 -7.94
CA GLY A 161 18.45 -20.61 -8.23
C GLY A 161 17.57 -19.54 -8.87
N ILE A 162 16.25 -19.66 -8.73
CA ILE A 162 15.24 -18.77 -9.32
C ILE A 162 14.37 -18.22 -8.20
N THR A 163 14.08 -16.92 -8.24
CA THR A 163 13.11 -16.29 -7.37
C THR A 163 11.70 -16.82 -7.63
N LYS A 164 10.84 -16.80 -6.61
CA LYS A 164 9.50 -17.36 -6.69
C LYS A 164 8.46 -16.26 -6.87
N LEU A 165 7.53 -16.46 -7.81
CA LEU A 165 6.29 -15.70 -7.82
C LEU A 165 5.49 -16.05 -6.56
N TYR A 166 5.36 -15.09 -5.66
CA TYR A 166 4.62 -15.28 -4.41
C TYR A 166 3.12 -15.09 -4.62
N ALA A 167 2.73 -13.99 -5.28
CA ALA A 167 1.35 -13.69 -5.59
C ALA A 167 1.23 -12.84 -6.87
N LYS A 168 0.04 -12.79 -7.43
CA LYS A 168 -0.34 -11.87 -8.49
C LYS A 168 -1.62 -11.14 -8.11
N ILE A 169 -1.55 -9.82 -8.04
CA ILE A 169 -2.69 -8.96 -7.75
C ILE A 169 -3.32 -8.55 -9.08
N ASN A 170 -4.59 -8.86 -9.27
CA ASN A 170 -5.32 -8.45 -10.46
C ASN A 170 -6.09 -7.16 -10.16
N LEU A 171 -5.83 -6.13 -10.95
CA LEU A 171 -6.50 -4.84 -10.90
C LEU A 171 -7.67 -4.80 -11.88
N LEU A 172 -8.56 -3.82 -11.76
CA LEU A 172 -9.63 -3.58 -12.76
C LEU A 172 -9.09 -3.01 -14.06
N ALA A 173 -8.04 -2.18 -13.97
CA ALA A 173 -7.40 -1.52 -15.09
C ALA A 173 -5.89 -1.35 -14.79
N PRO A 174 -5.05 -1.08 -15.81
CA PRO A 174 -3.64 -0.82 -15.59
C PRO A 174 -3.40 0.32 -14.60
N GLY A 175 -2.51 0.08 -13.63
CA GLY A 175 -2.10 1.10 -12.67
C GLY A 175 -1.23 2.18 -13.31
N ALA A 176 -1.35 3.44 -12.83
CA ALA A 176 -0.51 4.56 -13.24
C ALA A 176 0.49 4.95 -12.15
N ASP A 177 0.01 5.09 -10.92
CA ASP A 177 0.80 5.47 -9.76
C ASP A 177 0.30 4.74 -8.52
N TRP A 178 1.09 4.74 -7.45
CA TRP A 178 0.76 4.07 -6.20
C TRP A 178 1.36 4.75 -4.97
N ALA A 179 0.65 4.62 -3.84
CA ALA A 179 1.10 5.07 -2.53
C ALA A 179 0.85 3.98 -1.49
N LYS A 180 1.81 3.76 -0.60
CA LYS A 180 1.78 2.70 0.42
C LYS A 180 1.68 3.32 1.81
N THR A 181 0.87 2.74 2.71
CA THR A 181 0.81 3.14 4.12
C THR A 181 2.10 2.80 4.85
N ARG A 182 2.46 3.61 5.86
CA ARG A 182 3.67 3.39 6.67
C ARG A 182 3.63 2.09 7.47
N ASP A 183 2.42 1.67 7.85
CA ASP A 183 2.21 0.41 8.57
C ASP A 183 2.25 -0.83 7.66
N GLU A 184 2.67 -0.67 6.40
CA GLU A 184 2.80 -1.72 5.38
C GLU A 184 1.52 -2.55 5.14
N LYS A 185 0.33 -2.02 5.51
CA LYS A 185 -0.94 -2.76 5.37
C LYS A 185 -1.59 -2.60 4.01
N PHE A 186 -1.58 -1.39 3.47
CA PHE A 186 -2.33 -1.06 2.26
C PHE A 186 -1.47 -0.37 1.21
N LEU A 187 -1.75 -0.71 -0.03
CA LEU A 187 -1.24 -0.04 -1.21
C LEU A 187 -2.43 0.51 -2.00
N TYR A 188 -2.40 1.80 -2.28
CA TYR A 188 -3.37 2.49 -3.11
C TYR A 188 -2.82 2.62 -4.51
N VAL A 189 -3.59 2.21 -5.52
CA VAL A 189 -3.15 2.21 -6.92
C VAL A 189 -4.15 2.97 -7.76
N SER A 190 -3.73 4.05 -8.40
CA SER A 190 -4.57 4.79 -9.35
C SER A 190 -4.74 4.03 -10.65
N MET A 191 -5.95 4.02 -11.17
CA MET A 191 -6.34 3.34 -12.40
C MET A 191 -7.10 4.32 -13.32
N PRO A 192 -6.40 5.13 -14.12
CA PRO A 192 -7.00 6.19 -14.91
C PRO A 192 -8.15 5.74 -15.81
N SER A 193 -7.99 4.59 -16.48
CA SER A 193 -8.99 4.10 -17.43
C SER A 193 -10.25 3.50 -16.78
N SER A 194 -10.32 3.43 -15.45
CA SER A 194 -11.50 2.99 -14.70
C SER A 194 -12.03 4.04 -13.73
N ASP A 195 -11.40 5.23 -13.67
CA ASP A 195 -11.76 6.34 -12.77
C ASP A 195 -11.77 5.96 -11.28
N GLN A 196 -10.88 5.03 -10.90
CA GLN A 196 -10.85 4.44 -9.58
C GLN A 196 -9.44 4.34 -9.02
N VAL A 197 -9.38 4.20 -7.70
CA VAL A 197 -8.19 3.77 -6.94
C VAL A 197 -8.46 2.40 -6.34
N ALA A 198 -7.58 1.44 -6.62
CA ALA A 198 -7.62 0.13 -5.96
C ALA A 198 -6.96 0.22 -4.59
N VAL A 199 -7.60 -0.35 -3.57
CA VAL A 199 -7.04 -0.56 -2.23
C VAL A 199 -6.58 -2.01 -2.14
N VAL A 200 -5.28 -2.23 -2.14
CA VAL A 200 -4.67 -3.54 -2.05
C VAL A 200 -4.23 -3.82 -0.62
N ASN A 201 -4.63 -4.96 -0.08
CA ASN A 201 -4.11 -5.42 1.20
C ASN A 201 -2.77 -6.12 0.96
N LEU A 202 -1.67 -5.59 1.54
CA LEU A 202 -0.30 -6.06 1.34
C LEU A 202 0.05 -7.34 2.09
N THR A 203 -0.82 -7.82 2.99
CA THR A 203 -0.59 -9.12 3.64
C THR A 203 -1.23 -10.25 2.86
N THR A 204 -2.43 -10.02 2.32
CA THR A 204 -3.13 -11.03 1.52
C THR A 204 -2.83 -10.92 0.04
N PHE A 205 -2.21 -9.82 -0.40
CA PHE A 205 -1.97 -9.46 -1.79
C PHE A 205 -3.23 -9.53 -2.66
N LYS A 206 -4.35 -9.06 -2.09
CA LYS A 206 -5.65 -9.01 -2.77
C LYS A 206 -6.19 -7.59 -2.76
N VAL A 207 -6.91 -7.23 -3.80
CA VAL A 207 -7.68 -5.98 -3.81
C VAL A 207 -8.81 -6.12 -2.79
N LYS A 208 -8.83 -5.22 -1.80
CA LYS A 208 -9.87 -5.14 -0.77
C LYS A 208 -11.13 -4.47 -1.34
N THR A 209 -10.93 -3.35 -2.04
CA THR A 209 -12.01 -2.56 -2.64
C THR A 209 -11.44 -1.66 -3.73
N ASN A 210 -12.33 -1.09 -4.55
CA ASN A 210 -12.01 -0.04 -5.49
C ASN A 210 -12.86 1.18 -5.16
N ILE A 211 -12.25 2.35 -5.06
CA ILE A 211 -12.88 3.61 -4.66
C ILE A 211 -12.98 4.50 -5.90
N ALA A 212 -14.16 5.06 -6.17
CA ALA A 212 -14.30 6.05 -7.22
C ALA A 212 -13.49 7.30 -6.89
N ALA A 213 -12.59 7.71 -7.79
CA ALA A 213 -11.58 8.73 -7.53
C ALA A 213 -11.70 9.97 -8.45
N GLY A 214 -12.81 10.10 -9.17
CA GLY A 214 -13.00 11.16 -10.17
C GLY A 214 -12.39 10.77 -11.52
N ASP A 215 -12.54 11.65 -12.50
CA ASP A 215 -12.12 11.38 -13.88
C ASP A 215 -10.59 11.31 -13.98
N ASN A 216 -10.10 10.30 -14.67
CA ASN A 216 -8.68 10.11 -14.97
C ASN A 216 -7.73 10.32 -13.77
N PRO A 217 -7.84 9.51 -12.68
CA PRO A 217 -6.94 9.59 -11.52
C PRO A 217 -5.53 9.14 -11.91
N VAL A 218 -4.55 10.03 -11.86
CA VAL A 218 -3.19 9.78 -12.37
C VAL A 218 -2.19 9.65 -11.23
N ARG A 219 -1.98 10.73 -10.46
CA ARG A 219 -1.09 10.73 -9.30
C ARG A 219 -1.84 10.41 -8.03
N VAL A 220 -1.21 9.66 -7.14
CA VAL A 220 -1.70 9.42 -5.79
C VAL A 220 -0.61 9.68 -4.77
N ALA A 221 -0.98 10.35 -3.68
CA ALA A 221 -0.07 10.57 -2.57
C ALA A 221 -0.81 10.54 -1.23
N LEU A 222 -0.23 9.86 -0.24
CA LEU A 222 -0.74 9.89 1.13
C LEU A 222 -0.30 11.17 1.83
N GLN A 223 -1.23 11.81 2.53
CA GLN A 223 -0.90 12.91 3.45
C GLN A 223 0.08 12.40 4.51
N PRO A 224 1.04 13.22 4.99
CA PRO A 224 2.04 12.72 5.94
C PRO A 224 1.50 12.15 7.24
N ASP A 225 0.32 12.58 7.73
CA ASP A 225 -0.37 11.99 8.89
C ASP A 225 -1.27 10.79 8.53
N GLU A 226 -1.29 10.39 7.26
CA GLU A 226 -2.09 9.29 6.70
C GLU A 226 -3.61 9.40 6.94
N LYS A 227 -4.13 10.62 7.12
CA LYS A 227 -5.56 10.83 7.24
C LYS A 227 -6.27 10.71 5.88
N TYR A 228 -5.66 11.27 4.85
CA TYR A 228 -6.22 11.31 3.51
C TYR A 228 -5.25 10.80 2.46
N LEU A 229 -5.81 10.14 1.45
CA LEU A 229 -5.17 9.93 0.15
C LEU A 229 -5.63 11.02 -0.81
N TRP A 230 -4.67 11.74 -1.39
CA TRP A 230 -4.90 12.75 -2.40
C TRP A 230 -4.67 12.16 -3.78
N VAL A 231 -5.63 12.37 -4.67
CA VAL A 231 -5.63 11.81 -6.03
C VAL A 231 -5.73 12.95 -7.03
N ALA A 232 -4.68 13.13 -7.81
CA ALA A 232 -4.67 14.12 -8.85
C ALA A 232 -5.43 13.62 -10.08
N ASN A 233 -6.41 14.41 -10.51
CA ASN A 233 -7.31 14.17 -11.64
C ASN A 233 -7.06 15.21 -12.72
N GLY A 234 -6.92 14.78 -13.95
CA GLY A 234 -6.76 15.69 -15.06
C GLY A 234 -5.96 15.12 -16.22
N GLU A 235 -6.19 15.64 -17.38
CA GLU A 235 -5.47 15.32 -18.61
C GLU A 235 -4.61 16.48 -19.06
N VAL A 236 -3.56 16.18 -19.78
CA VAL A 236 -2.74 17.19 -20.45
C VAL A 236 -3.61 17.93 -21.47
N GLY A 237 -3.64 19.26 -21.38
CA GLY A 237 -4.47 20.11 -22.25
C GLY A 237 -5.94 20.23 -21.85
N ALA A 238 -6.35 19.70 -20.70
CA ALA A 238 -7.67 19.95 -20.15
C ALA A 238 -7.73 21.34 -19.48
N ASP A 239 -8.78 22.11 -19.74
CA ASP A 239 -9.00 23.43 -19.13
C ASP A 239 -9.38 23.34 -17.65
N THR A 240 -9.79 22.15 -17.20
CA THR A 240 -10.22 21.88 -15.84
C THR A 240 -9.55 20.62 -15.31
N GLY A 241 -9.11 20.67 -14.06
CA GLY A 241 -8.54 19.56 -13.34
C GLY A 241 -8.59 19.83 -11.86
N GLY A 242 -8.10 18.89 -11.05
CA GLY A 242 -8.10 19.06 -9.61
C GLY A 242 -7.69 17.82 -8.87
N VAL A 243 -8.07 17.76 -7.61
CA VAL A 243 -7.73 16.66 -6.72
C VAL A 243 -8.96 16.08 -6.04
N SER A 244 -9.09 14.76 -6.06
CA SER A 244 -10.03 14.03 -5.24
C SER A 244 -9.36 13.69 -3.90
N VAL A 245 -10.14 13.75 -2.81
CA VAL A 245 -9.67 13.43 -1.46
C VAL A 245 -10.44 12.22 -0.96
N ILE A 246 -9.70 11.20 -0.53
CA ILE A 246 -10.23 9.94 -0.01
C ILE A 246 -9.82 9.82 1.45
N ASP A 247 -10.79 9.64 2.35
CA ASP A 247 -10.57 9.25 3.73
C ASP A 247 -10.12 7.79 3.77
N ILE A 248 -8.89 7.53 4.25
CA ILE A 248 -8.34 6.17 4.21
C ILE A 248 -8.92 5.25 5.27
N VAL A 249 -9.44 5.79 6.37
CA VAL A 249 -10.05 5.01 7.45
C VAL A 249 -11.42 4.48 7.00
N ASN A 250 -12.24 5.37 6.45
CA ASN A 250 -13.58 5.03 5.98
C ASN A 250 -13.58 4.40 4.58
N GLY A 251 -12.52 4.62 3.80
CA GLY A 251 -12.41 4.12 2.44
C GLY A 251 -13.36 4.81 1.45
N GLU A 252 -13.65 6.09 1.68
CA GLU A 252 -14.63 6.86 0.92
C GLU A 252 -14.05 8.18 0.41
N LYS A 253 -14.49 8.59 -0.79
CA LYS A 253 -14.17 9.92 -1.31
C LYS A 253 -14.96 10.98 -0.56
N VAL A 254 -14.26 11.88 0.12
CA VAL A 254 -14.84 12.95 0.95
C VAL A 254 -14.92 14.30 0.24
N GLY A 255 -14.19 14.49 -0.86
CA GLY A 255 -14.19 15.76 -1.57
C GLY A 255 -13.56 15.71 -2.95
N TYR A 256 -13.80 16.78 -3.71
CA TYR A 256 -13.08 17.14 -4.93
C TYR A 256 -12.82 18.65 -4.91
N ILE A 257 -11.58 19.04 -5.17
CA ILE A 257 -11.15 20.44 -5.17
C ILE A 257 -10.60 20.76 -6.54
N ALA A 258 -11.28 21.67 -7.27
CA ALA A 258 -10.80 22.17 -8.54
C ALA A 258 -9.56 23.05 -8.34
N THR A 259 -8.48 22.78 -9.04
CA THR A 259 -7.21 23.51 -8.89
C THR A 259 -6.80 24.28 -10.13
N GLY A 260 -6.90 23.68 -11.30
CA GLY A 260 -6.53 24.27 -12.58
C GLY A 260 -6.35 23.20 -13.65
N GLY A 261 -5.88 23.59 -14.83
CA GLY A 261 -5.73 22.70 -15.98
C GLY A 261 -4.40 21.94 -16.03
N GLY A 262 -4.42 20.81 -16.71
CA GLY A 262 -3.26 20.00 -17.04
C GLY A 262 -2.94 18.89 -16.04
N HIS A 263 -1.71 18.38 -16.12
CA HIS A 263 -1.21 17.36 -15.19
C HIS A 263 -0.86 17.98 -13.83
N HIS A 264 -1.12 17.25 -12.76
CA HIS A 264 -0.88 17.69 -11.39
C HIS A 264 0.14 16.79 -10.68
N GLU A 265 1.13 17.41 -10.05
CA GLU A 265 2.01 16.80 -9.05
C GLU A 265 1.58 17.25 -7.65
N LEU A 266 1.87 16.44 -6.65
CA LEU A 266 1.47 16.65 -5.26
C LEU A 266 2.68 16.78 -4.35
N ALA A 267 2.69 17.76 -3.46
CA ALA A 267 3.64 17.89 -2.37
C ALA A 267 2.92 18.33 -1.10
N PHE A 268 3.45 17.98 0.07
CA PHE A 268 2.85 18.28 1.37
C PHE A 268 3.81 19.07 2.25
N SER A 269 3.24 19.95 3.08
CA SER A 269 3.97 20.46 4.25
C SER A 269 4.24 19.30 5.23
N HIS A 270 5.36 19.38 5.95
CA HIS A 270 5.79 18.32 6.88
C HIS A 270 4.81 18.09 8.05
N ASP A 271 4.05 19.13 8.42
CA ASP A 271 3.04 19.12 9.46
C ASP A 271 1.65 18.66 8.99
N SER A 272 1.55 18.18 7.75
CA SER A 272 0.30 17.75 7.09
C SER A 272 -0.76 18.85 6.92
N ARG A 273 -0.43 20.11 7.18
CA ARG A 273 -1.40 21.21 7.18
C ARG A 273 -1.77 21.66 5.76
N TYR A 274 -0.82 21.57 4.84
CA TYR A 274 -1.02 22.03 3.48
C TYR A 274 -0.64 20.95 2.47
N VAL A 275 -1.43 20.86 1.39
CA VAL A 275 -1.06 20.19 0.16
C VAL A 275 -0.89 21.24 -0.94
N TYR A 276 0.17 21.06 -1.72
CA TYR A 276 0.51 21.86 -2.87
C TYR A 276 0.22 21.04 -4.12
N VAL A 277 -0.55 21.60 -5.04
CA VAL A 277 -0.97 20.94 -6.29
C VAL A 277 -0.47 21.78 -7.46
N SER A 278 0.40 21.22 -8.30
CA SER A 278 0.81 21.89 -9.52
C SER A 278 -0.31 21.88 -10.55
N ASN A 279 -0.48 22.99 -11.27
CA ASN A 279 -1.35 23.11 -12.44
C ASN A 279 -0.44 23.37 -13.64
N ARG A 280 -0.08 22.29 -14.33
CA ARG A 280 0.98 22.31 -15.34
C ARG A 280 0.74 23.34 -16.43
N ASP A 281 -0.46 23.33 -17.01
CA ASP A 281 -0.76 24.12 -18.20
C ASP A 281 -1.07 25.58 -17.87
N GLU A 282 -1.36 25.89 -16.59
CA GLU A 282 -1.55 27.26 -16.08
C GLU A 282 -0.28 27.87 -15.49
N GLY A 283 0.80 27.11 -15.33
CA GLY A 283 2.03 27.59 -14.71
C GLY A 283 1.86 28.02 -13.26
N SER A 284 0.96 27.36 -12.51
CA SER A 284 0.59 27.75 -11.15
C SER A 284 0.67 26.58 -10.17
N VAL A 285 0.67 26.89 -8.86
CA VAL A 285 0.52 25.94 -7.78
C VAL A 285 -0.65 26.37 -6.89
N THR A 286 -1.59 25.47 -6.67
CA THR A 286 -2.71 25.67 -5.75
C THR A 286 -2.31 25.16 -4.36
N VAL A 287 -2.55 25.99 -3.34
CA VAL A 287 -2.36 25.65 -1.93
C VAL A 287 -3.71 25.35 -1.29
N ILE A 288 -3.83 24.19 -0.66
CA ILE A 288 -5.07 23.71 -0.06
C ILE A 288 -4.83 23.44 1.44
N ASP A 289 -5.76 23.89 2.30
CA ASP A 289 -5.81 23.51 3.72
C ASP A 289 -6.38 22.11 3.85
N THR A 290 -5.59 21.18 4.37
CA THR A 290 -5.98 19.77 4.46
C THR A 290 -7.04 19.49 5.52
N ALA A 291 -7.11 20.31 6.57
CA ALA A 291 -8.09 20.13 7.64
C ALA A 291 -9.49 20.60 7.21
N LYS A 292 -9.54 21.66 6.39
CA LYS A 292 -10.79 22.22 5.87
C LYS A 292 -11.20 21.65 4.53
N LEU A 293 -10.26 21.05 3.80
CA LEU A 293 -10.40 20.62 2.41
C LEU A 293 -10.79 21.79 1.50
N GLU A 294 -10.18 22.95 1.70
CA GLU A 294 -10.48 24.18 0.98
C GLU A 294 -9.22 24.78 0.32
N LYS A 295 -9.40 25.27 -0.89
CA LYS A 295 -8.38 26.03 -1.60
C LYS A 295 -8.14 27.37 -0.88
N ILE A 296 -6.89 27.62 -0.50
CA ILE A 296 -6.49 28.88 0.13
C ILE A 296 -6.10 29.91 -0.92
N GLU A 297 -5.20 29.53 -1.82
CA GLU A 297 -4.57 30.44 -2.79
C GLU A 297 -4.05 29.65 -4.00
N THR A 298 -3.91 30.34 -5.12
CA THR A 298 -3.16 29.86 -6.28
C THR A 298 -2.01 30.81 -6.54
N VAL A 299 -0.79 30.27 -6.52
CA VAL A 299 0.46 31.02 -6.73
C VAL A 299 0.92 30.80 -8.17
N THR A 300 1.03 31.86 -8.95
CA THR A 300 1.64 31.79 -10.28
C THR A 300 3.14 31.65 -10.12
N VAL A 301 3.70 30.56 -10.62
CA VAL A 301 5.14 30.24 -10.52
C VAL A 301 5.87 30.36 -11.85
N GLY A 302 5.20 30.13 -12.98
CA GLY A 302 5.84 30.19 -14.28
C GLY A 302 4.89 30.00 -15.44
N GLU A 303 5.36 29.41 -16.54
CA GLU A 303 4.59 29.12 -17.73
C GLU A 303 4.16 27.64 -17.83
N GLN A 304 5.01 26.72 -17.30
CA GLN A 304 4.73 25.28 -17.37
C GLN A 304 5.36 24.56 -16.18
N VAL A 305 4.56 24.26 -15.15
CA VAL A 305 5.03 23.57 -13.94
C VAL A 305 5.08 22.06 -14.19
N ILE A 306 6.29 21.49 -14.20
CA ILE A 306 6.50 20.05 -14.47
C ILE A 306 6.61 19.24 -13.19
N GLY A 307 7.33 19.74 -12.17
CA GLY A 307 7.55 19.06 -10.92
C GLY A 307 7.48 20.01 -9.74
N ILE A 308 7.11 19.48 -8.57
CA ILE A 308 7.12 20.21 -7.30
C ILE A 308 7.72 19.35 -6.19
N ALA A 309 8.41 19.97 -5.24
CA ALA A 309 8.92 19.31 -4.04
C ALA A 309 8.90 20.28 -2.86
N TYR A 310 8.53 19.80 -1.68
CA TYR A 310 8.57 20.58 -0.45
C TYR A 310 9.82 20.24 0.37
N SER A 311 10.50 21.25 0.89
CA SER A 311 11.61 21.10 1.82
C SER A 311 11.22 21.57 3.21
N GLN A 312 11.29 20.66 4.19
CA GLN A 312 11.11 20.99 5.60
C GLN A 312 12.22 21.93 6.13
N LYS A 313 13.46 21.77 5.64
CA LYS A 313 14.58 22.58 6.13
C LYS A 313 14.50 24.07 5.78
N SER A 314 13.99 24.37 4.59
CA SER A 314 13.82 25.76 4.12
C SER A 314 12.38 26.24 4.25
N GLU A 315 11.47 25.41 4.73
CA GLU A 315 10.01 25.69 4.77
C GLU A 315 9.52 26.28 3.43
N SER A 316 10.00 25.70 2.33
CA SER A 316 9.73 26.20 0.99
C SER A 316 9.29 25.10 0.05
N LEU A 317 8.43 25.49 -0.90
CA LEU A 317 8.06 24.68 -2.04
C LEU A 317 8.96 25.07 -3.21
N TYR A 318 9.48 24.09 -3.91
CA TYR A 318 10.24 24.25 -5.14
C TYR A 318 9.39 23.76 -6.31
N ALA A 319 9.25 24.58 -7.33
CA ALA A 319 8.54 24.25 -8.56
C ALA A 319 9.47 24.43 -9.77
N THR A 320 9.46 23.46 -10.68
CA THR A 320 10.23 23.55 -11.93
C THR A 320 9.37 24.11 -13.05
N ASP A 321 9.76 25.25 -13.64
CA ASP A 321 9.20 25.76 -14.87
C ASP A 321 10.02 25.23 -16.06
N GLY A 322 9.48 24.19 -16.70
CA GLY A 322 10.16 23.52 -17.80
C GLY A 322 10.31 24.38 -19.05
N LYS A 323 9.43 25.35 -19.25
CA LYS A 323 9.44 26.23 -20.43
C LYS A 323 10.40 27.39 -20.24
N ALA A 324 10.34 28.07 -19.09
CA ALA A 324 11.23 29.19 -18.78
C ALA A 324 12.64 28.74 -18.40
N GLY A 325 12.84 27.51 -17.98
CA GLY A 325 14.13 27.01 -17.47
C GLY A 325 14.46 27.60 -16.10
N GLN A 326 13.51 27.50 -15.18
CA GLN A 326 13.68 28.02 -13.81
C GLN A 326 13.27 27.01 -12.75
N ILE A 327 13.96 27.05 -11.61
CA ILE A 327 13.49 26.46 -10.36
C ILE A 327 12.97 27.61 -9.49
N VAL A 328 11.68 27.62 -9.22
CA VAL A 328 11.00 28.69 -8.52
C VAL A 328 10.79 28.30 -7.08
N VAL A 329 11.27 29.12 -6.15
CA VAL A 329 11.14 28.93 -4.72
C VAL A 329 9.95 29.72 -4.21
N VAL A 330 8.99 29.03 -3.60
CA VAL A 330 7.83 29.63 -2.95
C VAL A 330 7.97 29.45 -1.46
N ASP A 331 8.02 30.52 -0.72
CA ASP A 331 7.99 30.49 0.74
C ASP A 331 6.62 29.96 1.24
N ALA A 332 6.65 28.90 2.03
CA ALA A 332 5.42 28.18 2.42
C ALA A 332 4.55 28.96 3.40
N VAL A 333 5.13 29.89 4.18
CA VAL A 333 4.42 30.70 5.16
C VAL A 333 3.70 31.87 4.48
N SER A 334 4.45 32.66 3.71
CA SER A 334 3.90 33.82 3.00
C SER A 334 3.16 33.45 1.72
N ARG A 335 3.40 32.23 1.20
CA ARG A 335 2.87 31.71 -0.07
C ARG A 335 3.23 32.60 -1.27
N ARG A 336 4.41 33.18 -1.24
CA ARG A 336 4.91 34.05 -2.32
C ARG A 336 6.20 33.51 -2.90
N VAL A 337 6.42 33.80 -4.17
CA VAL A 337 7.71 33.50 -4.82
C VAL A 337 8.79 34.32 -4.11
N SER A 338 9.74 33.64 -3.48
CA SER A 338 10.87 34.24 -2.78
C SER A 338 12.13 34.32 -3.63
N LYS A 339 12.36 33.35 -4.52
CA LYS A 339 13.53 33.31 -5.39
C LYS A 339 13.21 32.59 -6.70
N ARG A 340 13.89 32.96 -7.77
CA ARG A 340 13.98 32.23 -9.03
C ARG A 340 15.41 31.87 -9.29
N ILE A 341 15.66 30.60 -9.55
CA ILE A 341 16.98 30.04 -9.82
C ILE A 341 16.98 29.70 -11.31
N ASP A 342 17.80 30.42 -12.07
CA ASP A 342 17.89 30.20 -13.51
C ASP A 342 18.68 28.93 -13.80
N VAL A 343 18.06 28.07 -14.60
CA VAL A 343 18.61 26.84 -15.18
C VAL A 343 18.26 26.82 -16.66
N LYS A 344 18.45 25.70 -17.34
CA LYS A 344 18.10 25.64 -18.77
C LYS A 344 16.65 25.15 -18.98
N PRO A 345 15.97 25.57 -20.07
CA PRO A 345 14.68 25.01 -20.46
C PRO A 345 14.71 23.48 -20.60
N GLY A 346 13.59 22.82 -20.26
CA GLY A 346 13.49 21.36 -20.22
C GLY A 346 13.68 20.75 -18.83
N VAL A 347 13.91 21.59 -17.78
CA VAL A 347 13.91 21.16 -16.39
C VAL A 347 12.52 20.59 -16.03
N GLY A 348 12.49 19.43 -15.36
CA GLY A 348 11.26 18.67 -15.11
C GLY A 348 11.21 18.07 -13.71
N PRO A 349 11.33 16.76 -13.56
CA PRO A 349 11.21 16.12 -12.25
C PRO A 349 12.16 16.72 -11.21
N VAL A 350 11.66 16.86 -9.98
CA VAL A 350 12.39 17.44 -8.88
C VAL A 350 12.11 16.70 -7.59
N GLY A 351 13.08 16.59 -6.71
CA GLY A 351 12.93 15.97 -5.39
C GLY A 351 14.01 16.46 -4.43
N VAL A 352 13.75 16.30 -3.14
CA VAL A 352 14.67 16.65 -2.04
C VAL A 352 15.26 15.34 -1.49
N THR A 353 16.57 15.32 -1.26
CA THR A 353 17.25 14.18 -0.64
C THR A 353 16.69 13.87 0.75
N GLN A 354 16.79 12.61 1.21
CA GLN A 354 16.27 12.19 2.51
C GLN A 354 16.82 13.02 3.68
N GLN A 355 18.10 13.46 3.60
CA GLN A 355 18.69 14.36 4.59
C GLN A 355 18.16 15.80 4.51
N GLY A 356 17.40 16.11 3.47
CA GLY A 356 16.72 17.38 3.27
C GLY A 356 17.61 18.57 2.91
N ARG A 357 18.91 18.37 2.56
CA ARG A 357 19.82 19.45 2.20
C ARG A 357 19.80 19.77 0.71
N TRP A 358 19.74 18.77 -0.14
CA TRP A 358 19.86 18.93 -1.57
C TRP A 358 18.53 18.78 -2.28
N LEU A 359 18.18 19.76 -3.08
CA LEU A 359 17.16 19.64 -4.10
C LEU A 359 17.83 19.21 -5.40
N ILE A 360 17.31 18.16 -6.02
CA ILE A 360 17.80 17.65 -7.30
C ILE A 360 16.69 17.82 -8.33
N ALA A 361 17.00 18.47 -9.46
CA ALA A 361 16.09 18.64 -10.58
C ALA A 361 16.72 18.11 -11.87
N ALA A 362 15.97 17.33 -12.65
CA ALA A 362 16.46 16.74 -13.89
C ALA A 362 16.02 17.56 -15.11
N ASN A 363 16.93 17.70 -16.09
CA ASN A 363 16.64 18.35 -17.37
C ASN A 363 16.78 17.34 -18.51
N SER A 364 15.65 16.95 -19.10
CA SER A 364 15.60 15.95 -20.17
C SER A 364 16.05 16.49 -21.55
N HIS A 365 16.18 17.79 -21.72
CA HIS A 365 16.63 18.41 -22.96
C HIS A 365 18.14 18.55 -23.02
N GLU A 366 18.75 18.81 -21.86
CA GLU A 366 20.18 19.08 -21.74
C GLU A 366 21.00 17.89 -21.21
N ASP A 367 20.34 16.78 -20.86
CA ASP A 367 20.97 15.59 -20.29
C ASP A 367 21.74 15.87 -18.98
N GLU A 368 21.20 16.80 -18.17
CA GLU A 368 21.80 17.30 -16.92
C GLU A 368 20.87 17.10 -15.72
N VAL A 369 21.46 17.14 -14.52
CA VAL A 369 20.75 17.37 -13.27
C VAL A 369 21.34 18.57 -12.54
N TYR A 370 20.49 19.32 -11.87
CA TYR A 370 20.85 20.49 -11.08
C TYR A 370 20.74 20.16 -9.61
N ALA A 371 21.77 20.49 -8.82
CA ALA A 371 21.76 20.36 -7.37
C ALA A 371 21.73 21.76 -6.75
N VAL A 372 20.66 22.03 -6.03
CA VAL A 372 20.43 23.28 -5.30
C VAL A 372 20.57 23.02 -3.80
N ASP A 373 21.36 23.82 -3.10
CA ASP A 373 21.41 23.82 -1.63
C ASP A 373 20.17 24.55 -1.09
N VAL A 374 19.28 23.83 -0.42
CA VAL A 374 18.01 24.39 0.06
C VAL A 374 18.19 25.43 1.18
N ALA A 375 19.33 25.44 1.88
CA ALA A 375 19.59 26.41 2.93
C ALA A 375 19.90 27.81 2.37
N THR A 376 20.52 27.88 1.18
CA THR A 376 20.88 29.15 0.52
C THR A 376 19.99 29.45 -0.68
N ASN A 377 19.28 28.44 -1.16
CA ASN A 377 18.55 28.49 -2.43
C ASN A 377 19.48 28.83 -3.62
N GLU A 378 20.70 28.30 -3.62
CA GLU A 378 21.68 28.53 -4.70
C GLU A 378 21.89 27.24 -5.49
N LEU A 379 22.00 27.41 -6.82
CA LEU A 379 22.46 26.35 -7.71
C LEU A 379 23.97 26.15 -7.46
N VAL A 380 24.32 24.97 -6.92
CA VAL A 380 25.70 24.63 -6.59
C VAL A 380 26.34 23.80 -7.69
N HIS A 381 25.61 22.82 -8.22
CA HIS A 381 26.14 21.92 -9.24
C HIS A 381 25.18 21.76 -10.42
N SER A 382 25.74 21.73 -11.62
CA SER A 382 25.15 21.20 -12.85
C SER A 382 25.95 19.97 -13.25
N VAL A 383 25.31 18.83 -13.36
CA VAL A 383 25.98 17.54 -13.51
C VAL A 383 25.43 16.80 -14.73
N ASP A 384 26.33 16.48 -15.67
CA ASP A 384 25.99 15.67 -16.84
C ASP A 384 25.61 14.25 -16.44
N VAL A 385 24.50 13.75 -17.00
CA VAL A 385 23.98 12.40 -16.77
C VAL A 385 23.65 11.70 -18.08
N GLU A 386 23.10 10.48 -18.00
CA GLU A 386 22.65 9.75 -19.18
C GLU A 386 21.47 10.45 -19.87
N ARG A 387 21.35 10.25 -21.19
CA ARG A 387 20.43 11.00 -22.07
C ARG A 387 18.96 10.91 -21.67
N LYS A 388 18.29 12.07 -21.65
CA LYS A 388 16.86 12.25 -21.36
C LYS A 388 16.48 11.72 -19.97
N PRO A 389 17.06 12.30 -18.90
CA PRO A 389 16.66 11.98 -17.54
C PRO A 389 15.18 12.31 -17.33
N TYR A 390 14.43 11.37 -16.69
CA TYR A 390 12.98 11.51 -16.53
C TYR A 390 12.45 11.12 -15.15
N GLN A 391 13.23 10.39 -14.37
CA GLN A 391 12.90 10.05 -12.99
C GLN A 391 14.13 10.19 -12.10
N ILE A 392 13.88 10.64 -10.87
CA ILE A 392 14.86 10.75 -9.80
C ILE A 392 14.36 9.88 -8.64
N ALA A 393 15.25 9.07 -8.09
CA ALA A 393 15.01 8.31 -6.87
C ALA A 393 16.17 8.55 -5.91
N PHE A 394 15.91 8.36 -4.61
CA PHE A 394 16.89 8.60 -3.57
C PHE A 394 17.04 7.37 -2.70
N SER A 395 18.27 7.10 -2.29
CA SER A 395 18.56 6.35 -1.08
C SER A 395 19.21 7.28 -0.06
N ARG A 396 19.58 6.72 1.08
CA ARG A 396 20.29 7.50 2.10
C ARG A 396 21.63 8.06 1.60
N ALA A 397 22.33 7.35 0.70
CA ALA A 397 23.67 7.70 0.24
C ALA A 397 23.71 8.23 -1.19
N PHE A 398 22.76 7.90 -2.05
CA PHE A 398 22.82 8.16 -3.49
C PHE A 398 21.55 8.81 -4.05
N VAL A 399 21.77 9.56 -5.14
CA VAL A 399 20.73 10.00 -6.08
C VAL A 399 20.80 9.09 -7.30
N TYR A 400 19.69 8.50 -7.69
CA TYR A 400 19.55 7.66 -8.88
C TYR A 400 18.74 8.39 -9.94
N ILE A 401 19.29 8.48 -11.14
CA ILE A 401 18.63 9.15 -12.26
C ILE A 401 18.38 8.14 -13.36
N ARG A 402 17.11 7.89 -13.65
CA ARG A 402 16.68 7.04 -14.74
C ARG A 402 16.47 7.87 -16.00
N SER A 403 17.06 7.43 -17.09
CA SER A 403 17.06 8.15 -18.37
C SER A 403 16.37 7.38 -19.47
N LEU A 404 15.62 8.06 -20.33
CA LEU A 404 14.89 7.47 -21.45
C LEU A 404 15.79 7.03 -22.59
N GLY A 405 16.89 7.73 -22.76
CA GLY A 405 17.82 7.55 -23.87
C GLY A 405 18.96 6.56 -23.60
N SER A 406 19.03 6.00 -22.39
CA SER A 406 20.08 5.08 -21.98
C SER A 406 19.54 3.90 -21.19
N GLU A 407 20.13 2.72 -21.35
CA GLU A 407 19.89 1.56 -20.50
C GLU A 407 20.52 1.70 -19.12
N ARG A 408 21.42 2.66 -18.94
CA ARG A 408 22.09 2.91 -17.67
C ARG A 408 21.25 3.77 -16.74
N VAL A 409 21.46 3.57 -15.45
CA VAL A 409 21.02 4.47 -14.37
C VAL A 409 22.24 5.26 -13.96
N SER A 410 22.17 6.60 -13.97
CA SER A 410 23.20 7.44 -13.40
C SER A 410 23.07 7.47 -11.89
N MET A 411 24.20 7.49 -11.19
CA MET A 411 24.28 7.42 -9.74
C MET A 411 25.24 8.49 -9.23
N ILE A 412 24.78 9.34 -8.32
CA ILE A 412 25.53 10.42 -7.70
C ILE A 412 25.56 10.18 -6.19
N GLU A 413 26.75 10.07 -5.61
CA GLU A 413 26.90 9.99 -4.16
C GLU A 413 26.60 11.36 -3.53
N ILE A 414 25.67 11.42 -2.57
CA ILE A 414 25.21 12.67 -1.96
C ILE A 414 26.35 13.40 -1.24
N ASN A 415 27.30 12.67 -0.64
CA ASN A 415 28.46 13.28 0.01
C ASN A 415 29.37 14.05 -0.96
N HIS A 416 29.43 13.65 -2.23
CA HIS A 416 30.20 14.36 -3.23
C HIS A 416 29.62 15.75 -3.53
N LEU A 417 28.31 15.96 -3.40
CA LEU A 417 27.68 17.27 -3.51
C LEU A 417 28.15 18.25 -2.43
N ASN A 418 28.60 17.75 -1.29
CA ASN A 418 29.08 18.59 -0.19
C ASN A 418 30.55 19.02 -0.33
N ASN A 419 31.38 18.20 -0.98
CA ASN A 419 32.83 18.24 -0.78
C ASN A 419 33.63 18.36 -2.08
N MET A 420 32.99 18.35 -3.26
CA MET A 420 33.68 18.33 -4.54
C MET A 420 33.21 19.44 -5.48
N ASP A 421 34.14 20.17 -6.09
CA ASP A 421 33.83 21.14 -7.13
C ASP A 421 33.30 20.48 -8.41
N ARG A 422 33.79 19.28 -8.71
CA ARG A 422 33.30 18.44 -9.80
C ARG A 422 32.76 17.14 -9.26
N VAL A 423 31.43 16.96 -9.38
CA VAL A 423 30.72 15.79 -8.89
C VAL A 423 30.89 14.61 -9.85
N PRO A 424 31.50 13.50 -9.41
CA PRO A 424 31.61 12.30 -10.24
C PRO A 424 30.27 11.62 -10.39
N VAL A 425 29.97 11.12 -11.58
CA VAL A 425 28.78 10.32 -11.88
C VAL A 425 29.22 8.90 -12.19
N ALA A 426 28.79 7.99 -11.35
CA ALA A 426 28.86 6.55 -11.62
C ALA A 426 27.58 6.08 -12.34
N GLY A 427 27.51 4.83 -12.71
CA GLY A 427 26.28 4.28 -13.26
C GLY A 427 26.39 2.80 -13.58
N PHE A 428 25.24 2.15 -13.65
CA PHE A 428 25.12 0.74 -13.95
C PHE A 428 24.05 0.47 -15.02
N ALA A 429 24.20 -0.61 -15.77
CA ALA A 429 23.21 -1.02 -16.77
C ALA A 429 22.01 -1.68 -16.11
N ALA A 430 20.82 -1.18 -16.36
CA ALA A 430 19.55 -1.72 -15.88
C ALA A 430 18.71 -2.28 -17.02
N GLY A 431 19.26 -3.28 -17.71
CA GLY A 431 18.63 -3.97 -18.84
C GLY A 431 19.40 -3.82 -20.15
N ALA A 432 18.95 -4.52 -21.18
CA ALA A 432 19.60 -4.59 -22.49
C ALA A 432 19.29 -3.39 -23.40
N LYS A 433 18.28 -2.59 -23.08
CA LYS A 433 17.81 -1.44 -23.90
C LYS A 433 17.31 -0.30 -23.04
N ALA A 434 17.46 0.90 -23.58
CA ALA A 434 16.92 2.12 -22.99
C ALA A 434 15.40 2.06 -22.80
N PRO A 435 14.84 2.61 -21.69
CA PRO A 435 13.41 2.62 -21.41
C PRO A 435 12.55 3.23 -22.53
N GLY A 436 13.02 4.31 -23.16
CA GLY A 436 12.31 4.98 -24.24
C GLY A 436 12.06 4.11 -25.49
N LYS A 437 12.76 2.99 -25.62
CA LYS A 437 12.56 1.99 -26.70
C LYS A 437 11.64 0.85 -26.30
N ALA A 438 11.23 0.78 -25.04
CA ALA A 438 10.45 -0.33 -24.49
C ALA A 438 8.94 -0.07 -24.42
N GLY A 439 8.48 1.13 -24.76
CA GLY A 439 7.06 1.50 -24.78
C GLY A 439 6.66 2.49 -23.69
N ALA A 440 5.37 2.56 -23.36
CA ALA A 440 4.83 3.54 -22.42
C ALA A 440 5.44 3.42 -21.02
N LEU A 441 5.92 4.53 -20.51
CA LEU A 441 6.54 4.65 -19.20
C LEU A 441 5.48 4.85 -18.11
N GLY A 442 5.77 4.36 -16.90
CA GLY A 442 4.97 4.63 -15.72
C GLY A 442 5.32 5.98 -15.11
N LEU A 443 4.37 6.57 -14.38
CA LEU A 443 4.63 7.72 -13.52
C LEU A 443 5.25 7.29 -12.19
N ALA A 444 4.83 6.12 -11.67
CA ALA A 444 5.43 5.51 -10.50
C ALA A 444 6.90 5.16 -10.74
N SER A 445 7.71 5.19 -9.68
CA SER A 445 9.16 5.05 -9.77
C SER A 445 9.59 3.69 -10.34
N ALA A 446 10.52 3.73 -11.28
CA ALA A 446 11.19 2.55 -11.82
C ALA A 446 12.40 2.11 -10.96
N VAL A 447 12.76 2.88 -9.94
CA VAL A 447 13.87 2.63 -9.02
C VAL A 447 13.38 2.73 -7.59
N TYR A 448 13.71 1.77 -6.74
CA TYR A 448 13.30 1.76 -5.34
C TYR A 448 14.41 1.19 -4.44
N GLU A 449 14.63 1.82 -3.28
CA GLU A 449 15.58 1.38 -2.26
C GLU A 449 15.10 0.07 -1.61
N ALA A 450 15.99 -0.91 -1.45
CA ALA A 450 15.68 -2.16 -0.77
C ALA A 450 15.78 -1.96 0.76
N PRO A 451 14.76 -2.31 1.54
CA PRO A 451 14.77 -2.11 2.99
C PRO A 451 15.88 -2.91 3.68
N GLY A 452 16.53 -2.29 4.66
CA GLY A 452 17.54 -2.95 5.49
C GLY A 452 18.86 -3.27 4.78
N GLU A 453 18.99 -2.91 3.51
CA GLU A 453 20.15 -3.20 2.68
C GLU A 453 20.63 -1.92 1.96
N ALA A 454 21.94 -1.79 1.77
CA ALA A 454 22.49 -0.73 0.92
C ALA A 454 22.34 -1.15 -0.56
N ALA A 455 21.11 -1.22 -1.05
CA ALA A 455 20.78 -1.76 -2.36
C ALA A 455 19.56 -1.08 -3.00
N VAL A 456 19.43 -1.19 -4.31
CA VAL A 456 18.29 -0.69 -5.07
C VAL A 456 17.76 -1.72 -6.06
N LEU A 457 16.46 -1.65 -6.26
CA LEU A 457 15.69 -2.40 -7.25
C LEU A 457 15.42 -1.50 -8.45
N VAL A 458 15.65 -2.00 -9.66
CA VAL A 458 15.41 -1.23 -10.89
C VAL A 458 14.66 -2.09 -11.90
N VAL A 459 13.53 -1.62 -12.41
CA VAL A 459 12.80 -2.34 -13.45
C VAL A 459 13.40 -2.11 -14.83
N SER A 460 13.47 -3.20 -15.60
CA SER A 460 13.75 -3.15 -17.03
C SER A 460 12.55 -3.66 -17.83
N GLN A 461 11.93 -2.75 -18.55
CA GLN A 461 10.80 -3.07 -19.42
C GLN A 461 11.24 -3.89 -20.64
N ALA A 462 12.50 -3.74 -21.07
CA ALA A 462 13.05 -4.42 -22.22
C ALA A 462 13.25 -5.93 -21.97
N ASP A 463 13.58 -6.29 -20.75
CA ASP A 463 13.93 -7.66 -20.36
C ASP A 463 12.83 -8.33 -19.51
N ASN A 464 11.76 -7.63 -19.18
CA ASN A 464 10.71 -8.06 -18.25
C ASN A 464 11.29 -8.54 -16.91
N THR A 465 12.19 -7.74 -16.33
CA THR A 465 13.02 -8.13 -15.19
C THR A 465 13.16 -6.98 -14.21
N VAL A 466 13.32 -7.28 -12.94
CA VAL A 466 13.77 -6.35 -11.90
C VAL A 466 15.21 -6.68 -11.57
N TYR A 467 16.10 -5.72 -11.71
CA TYR A 467 17.50 -5.85 -11.35
C TYR A 467 17.71 -5.40 -9.90
N TYR A 468 18.59 -6.11 -9.22
CA TYR A 468 19.03 -5.82 -7.86
C TYR A 468 20.51 -5.41 -7.86
N TYR A 469 20.79 -4.21 -7.34
CA TYR A 469 22.13 -3.63 -7.25
C TYR A 469 22.47 -3.27 -5.82
N MET A 470 23.66 -3.66 -5.38
CA MET A 470 24.26 -3.11 -4.17
C MET A 470 24.78 -1.71 -4.46
N GLU A 471 24.60 -0.77 -3.55
CA GLU A 471 25.06 0.60 -3.69
C GLU A 471 26.58 0.68 -3.93
N GLY A 472 26.97 1.54 -4.86
CA GLY A 472 28.37 1.66 -5.27
C GLY A 472 28.89 0.60 -6.25
N MET A 473 28.11 -0.44 -6.57
CA MET A 473 28.49 -1.45 -7.56
C MET A 473 28.15 -1.02 -8.99
N ASN A 474 28.92 -1.51 -9.98
CA ASN A 474 28.71 -1.22 -11.40
C ASN A 474 27.98 -2.34 -12.16
N ALA A 475 27.67 -3.44 -11.48
CA ALA A 475 27.00 -4.60 -12.04
C ALA A 475 25.91 -5.10 -11.09
N PRO A 476 24.82 -5.70 -11.61
CA PRO A 476 23.78 -6.26 -10.78
C PRO A 476 24.31 -7.45 -9.99
N MET A 477 23.92 -7.56 -8.72
CA MET A 477 24.14 -8.74 -7.89
C MET A 477 23.17 -9.86 -8.22
N GLY A 478 22.02 -9.51 -8.80
CA GLY A 478 20.99 -10.46 -9.18
C GLY A 478 19.89 -9.82 -10.01
N ASN A 479 18.94 -10.65 -10.39
CA ASN A 479 17.74 -10.19 -11.07
C ASN A 479 16.54 -11.09 -10.72
N PHE A 480 15.35 -10.49 -10.75
CA PHE A 480 14.09 -11.15 -10.51
C PHE A 480 13.27 -11.16 -11.81
N ARG A 481 12.94 -12.34 -12.32
CA ARG A 481 12.08 -12.45 -13.48
C ARG A 481 10.67 -11.99 -13.16
N ASN A 482 10.07 -11.20 -14.03
CA ASN A 482 8.70 -10.73 -13.85
C ASN A 482 7.65 -11.61 -14.54
N TYR A 483 7.94 -12.89 -14.70
CA TYR A 483 7.02 -13.95 -15.14
C TYR A 483 6.22 -13.63 -16.42
N GLY A 484 6.87 -12.99 -17.39
CA GLY A 484 6.29 -12.63 -18.67
C GLY A 484 5.49 -11.32 -18.68
N HIS A 485 5.27 -10.68 -17.52
CA HIS A 485 4.65 -9.37 -17.44
C HIS A 485 5.70 -8.28 -17.72
N ARG A 486 5.28 -7.21 -18.39
CA ARG A 486 6.14 -6.06 -18.66
C ARG A 486 6.09 -5.05 -17.50
N PRO A 487 7.18 -4.85 -16.75
CA PRO A 487 7.18 -4.00 -15.57
C PRO A 487 7.13 -2.51 -15.94
N ARG A 488 6.46 -1.70 -15.12
CA ARG A 488 6.43 -0.23 -15.23
C ARG A 488 7.12 0.45 -14.05
N ALA A 489 6.90 -0.08 -12.85
CA ALA A 489 7.40 0.47 -11.60
C ALA A 489 7.70 -0.64 -10.60
N VAL A 490 8.52 -0.33 -9.59
CA VAL A 490 8.85 -1.23 -8.49
C VAL A 490 8.67 -0.54 -7.16
N GLN A 491 8.24 -1.30 -6.18
CA GLN A 491 8.17 -0.95 -4.76
C GLN A 491 8.36 -2.22 -3.93
N VAL A 492 8.43 -2.10 -2.61
CA VAL A 492 8.53 -3.24 -1.73
C VAL A 492 7.39 -3.24 -0.69
N ALA A 493 6.99 -4.43 -0.26
CA ALA A 493 6.26 -4.62 0.98
C ALA A 493 7.25 -5.09 2.02
N ASP A 494 7.60 -4.18 2.92
CA ASP A 494 8.57 -4.42 3.98
C ASP A 494 7.93 -5.27 5.09
N ARG A 495 8.67 -6.26 5.58
CA ARG A 495 8.25 -7.14 6.68
C ARG A 495 9.23 -7.14 7.83
N THR A 496 10.25 -6.30 7.77
CA THR A 496 11.24 -6.19 8.82
C THR A 496 10.65 -5.53 10.07
N LEU A 497 11.33 -5.71 11.19
CA LEU A 497 11.00 -4.99 12.40
C LEU A 497 11.33 -3.51 12.23
N ASN A 498 10.34 -2.66 12.45
CA ASN A 498 10.48 -1.20 12.40
C ASN A 498 10.57 -0.63 13.83
N GLU A 499 11.52 0.27 14.06
CA GLU A 499 11.61 1.03 15.30
C GLU A 499 10.55 2.16 15.28
N GLU A 500 9.47 1.99 16.05
CA GLU A 500 8.38 2.96 16.13
C GLU A 500 8.63 4.02 17.19
N GLN A 501 9.26 3.63 18.28
CA GLN A 501 9.70 4.48 19.37
C GLN A 501 11.10 4.04 19.76
N ASP A 502 11.88 4.93 20.36
CA ASP A 502 13.25 4.64 20.84
C ASP A 502 13.31 3.29 21.58
N GLY A 503 14.02 2.32 21.02
CA GLY A 503 14.20 0.97 21.55
C GLY A 503 12.97 0.05 21.50
N VAL A 504 11.89 0.44 20.79
CA VAL A 504 10.70 -0.40 20.59
C VAL A 504 10.59 -0.77 19.13
N TYR A 505 10.80 -2.03 18.85
CA TYR A 505 10.81 -2.63 17.51
C TYR A 505 9.56 -3.48 17.32
N HIS A 506 8.80 -3.23 16.27
CA HIS A 506 7.59 -3.99 16.02
C HIS A 506 7.45 -4.39 14.55
N ALA A 507 6.74 -5.49 14.31
CA ALA A 507 6.24 -5.87 13.00
C ALA A 507 4.81 -6.36 13.10
N LYS A 508 3.99 -6.02 12.13
CA LYS A 508 2.64 -6.53 12.00
C LYS A 508 2.65 -7.70 11.04
N VAL A 509 2.24 -8.87 11.53
CA VAL A 509 2.31 -10.11 10.79
C VAL A 509 0.98 -10.84 10.82
N ARG A 510 0.60 -11.46 9.69
CA ARG A 510 -0.52 -12.38 9.66
C ARG A 510 -0.02 -13.76 10.07
N ILE A 511 -0.63 -14.33 11.10
CA ILE A 511 -0.25 -15.65 11.61
C ILE A 511 -0.90 -16.73 10.72
N PRO A 512 -0.10 -17.61 10.08
CA PRO A 512 -0.66 -18.53 9.07
C PRO A 512 -1.35 -19.77 9.63
N ALA A 513 -1.00 -20.23 10.84
CA ALA A 513 -1.54 -21.45 11.43
C ALA A 513 -1.59 -21.37 12.96
N ALA A 514 -2.46 -22.16 13.59
CA ALA A 514 -2.54 -22.30 15.04
C ALA A 514 -1.43 -23.19 15.59
N GLY A 515 -1.09 -23.00 16.86
CA GLY A 515 -0.09 -23.80 17.58
C GLY A 515 0.80 -22.97 18.50
N THR A 516 1.84 -23.59 19.02
CA THR A 516 2.88 -22.88 19.79
C THR A 516 4.04 -22.56 18.87
N TYR A 517 4.39 -21.29 18.78
CA TYR A 517 5.50 -20.80 17.96
C TYR A 517 6.76 -20.60 18.80
N ASP A 518 7.90 -20.92 18.24
CA ASP A 518 9.17 -20.33 18.61
C ASP A 518 9.31 -18.99 17.88
N VAL A 519 9.60 -17.94 18.64
CA VAL A 519 9.94 -16.62 18.12
C VAL A 519 11.42 -16.41 18.34
N ALA A 520 12.20 -16.71 17.32
CA ALA A 520 13.65 -16.60 17.35
C ALA A 520 14.06 -15.15 17.13
N PHE A 521 14.82 -14.60 18.06
CA PHE A 521 15.38 -13.26 18.04
C PHE A 521 16.90 -13.34 17.96
N LEU A 522 17.49 -12.62 17.02
CA LEU A 522 18.94 -12.51 16.85
C LEU A 522 19.33 -11.02 16.78
N MET A 523 20.29 -10.64 17.61
CA MET A 523 20.98 -9.36 17.58
C MET A 523 22.46 -9.60 17.38
N GLU A 524 23.14 -8.82 16.54
CA GLU A 524 24.55 -9.04 16.20
C GLU A 524 25.52 -8.44 17.21
N SER A 525 25.18 -7.29 17.79
CA SER A 525 26.07 -6.58 18.71
C SER A 525 25.32 -6.05 19.95
N PRO A 526 25.49 -6.68 21.13
CA PRO A 526 26.18 -7.94 21.36
C PRO A 526 25.50 -9.13 20.68
N SER A 527 26.22 -10.21 20.41
CA SER A 527 25.66 -11.39 19.74
C SER A 527 24.72 -12.16 20.66
N ILE A 528 23.43 -11.93 20.51
CA ILE A 528 22.37 -12.55 21.31
C ILE A 528 21.43 -13.32 20.41
N LEU A 529 21.38 -14.64 20.57
CA LEU A 529 20.36 -15.51 20.00
C LEU A 529 19.48 -16.04 21.13
N HIS A 530 18.18 -15.72 21.08
CA HIS A 530 17.18 -16.19 22.04
C HIS A 530 15.89 -16.61 21.34
N CYS A 531 15.17 -17.57 21.95
CA CYS A 531 13.88 -18.03 21.45
C CYS A 531 12.81 -17.78 22.51
N PHE A 532 11.89 -16.91 22.19
CA PHE A 532 10.65 -16.70 22.94
C PHE A 532 9.57 -17.66 22.44
N ASN A 533 8.45 -17.75 23.15
CA ASN A 533 7.32 -18.58 22.77
C ASN A 533 6.06 -17.74 22.58
N MET A 534 5.25 -18.10 21.60
CA MET A 534 3.97 -17.45 21.34
C MET A 534 2.89 -18.51 21.10
N ALA A 535 1.81 -18.44 21.88
CA ALA A 535 0.65 -19.30 21.66
C ALA A 535 -0.27 -18.63 20.61
N VAL A 536 -0.75 -19.42 19.66
CA VAL A 536 -1.67 -19.01 18.61
C VAL A 536 -2.90 -19.90 18.66
N GLU A 537 -4.05 -19.28 18.86
CA GLU A 537 -5.31 -20.00 18.92
C GLU A 537 -5.84 -20.34 17.52
N ARG A 538 -6.66 -21.37 17.45
CA ARG A 538 -7.32 -21.80 16.22
C ARG A 538 -8.50 -20.90 15.91
N ASP A 539 -8.63 -20.47 14.65
CA ASP A 539 -9.85 -19.82 14.17
C ASP A 539 -10.83 -20.89 13.65
N PRO A 540 -11.93 -21.16 14.35
CA PRO A 540 -12.90 -22.15 13.90
C PRO A 540 -13.43 -21.86 12.49
N ALA A 541 -13.51 -20.60 12.09
CA ALA A 541 -14.00 -20.22 10.76
C ALA A 541 -13.09 -20.66 9.60
N LEU A 542 -11.80 -20.89 9.86
CA LEU A 542 -10.85 -21.38 8.86
C LEU A 542 -10.89 -22.90 8.70
N HIS A 543 -11.45 -23.62 9.67
CA HIS A 543 -11.50 -25.09 9.73
C HIS A 543 -12.90 -25.66 9.52
N LEU A 544 -13.86 -24.83 9.12
CA LEU A 544 -15.16 -25.32 8.71
C LEU A 544 -15.02 -26.18 7.45
N GLU A 545 -15.56 -27.37 7.47
CA GLU A 545 -15.69 -28.20 6.28
C GLU A 545 -16.59 -27.49 5.26
N THR A 546 -16.39 -27.78 3.97
CA THR A 546 -17.23 -27.16 2.93
C THR A 546 -18.63 -27.67 3.07
N THR A 547 -19.54 -26.78 3.48
CA THR A 547 -20.95 -27.14 3.69
C THR A 547 -21.82 -26.88 2.48
N ALA A 548 -21.26 -26.35 1.38
CA ALA A 548 -22.03 -25.96 0.20
C ALA A 548 -21.43 -26.48 -1.11
N GLY A 549 -22.31 -27.01 -1.97
CA GLY A 549 -22.05 -27.33 -3.37
C GLY A 549 -22.72 -26.31 -4.30
N ILE A 550 -22.25 -26.19 -5.54
CA ILE A 550 -22.86 -25.34 -6.58
C ILE A 550 -23.25 -26.16 -7.78
N GLU A 551 -24.47 -25.93 -8.27
CA GLU A 551 -24.95 -26.43 -9.54
C GLU A 551 -25.43 -25.26 -10.41
N PHE A 552 -24.79 -25.03 -11.57
CA PHE A 552 -25.25 -24.04 -12.54
C PHE A 552 -26.44 -24.59 -13.35
N ILE A 553 -27.57 -23.87 -13.31
CA ILE A 553 -28.83 -24.32 -13.92
C ILE A 553 -28.85 -24.01 -15.42
N ASP A 554 -28.58 -22.76 -15.79
CA ASP A 554 -28.63 -22.30 -17.17
C ASP A 554 -27.19 -22.12 -17.69
N LYS A 555 -26.70 -23.08 -18.44
CA LYS A 555 -25.38 -23.01 -19.07
C LYS A 555 -25.49 -22.36 -20.45
N GLN A 556 -25.51 -21.03 -20.49
CA GLN A 556 -25.36 -20.31 -21.77
C GLN A 556 -23.88 -20.24 -22.12
N PHE A 557 -23.48 -20.96 -23.15
CA PHE A 557 -22.07 -20.98 -23.56
C PHE A 557 -21.68 -19.80 -24.47
N LYS A 558 -22.66 -19.14 -25.10
CA LYS A 558 -22.46 -18.04 -26.05
C LYS A 558 -23.52 -16.97 -25.85
N VAL A 559 -23.10 -15.70 -25.69
CA VAL A 559 -23.97 -14.55 -25.45
C VAL A 559 -23.52 -13.37 -26.33
N SER A 560 -24.46 -12.50 -26.72
CA SER A 560 -24.10 -11.26 -27.40
C SER A 560 -23.65 -10.19 -26.40
N THR A 561 -22.72 -9.32 -26.81
CA THR A 561 -22.27 -8.18 -25.97
C THR A 561 -23.37 -7.16 -25.73
N ASP A 562 -24.46 -7.17 -26.52
CA ASP A 562 -25.60 -6.26 -26.37
C ASP A 562 -26.69 -6.84 -25.47
N ASP A 563 -26.65 -8.15 -25.18
CA ASP A 563 -27.67 -8.83 -24.41
C ASP A 563 -27.33 -8.81 -22.91
N ALA A 564 -28.42 -8.77 -22.11
CA ALA A 564 -28.31 -9.01 -20.68
C ALA A 564 -28.04 -10.51 -20.42
N VAL A 565 -27.00 -10.78 -19.66
CA VAL A 565 -26.63 -12.14 -19.22
C VAL A 565 -27.28 -12.43 -17.88
N THR A 566 -28.00 -13.55 -17.81
CA THR A 566 -28.54 -14.05 -16.54
C THR A 566 -27.84 -15.37 -16.20
N LEU A 567 -27.11 -15.37 -15.08
CA LEU A 567 -26.51 -16.56 -14.49
C LEU A 567 -27.40 -17.05 -13.35
N LYS A 568 -27.86 -18.31 -13.43
CA LYS A 568 -28.61 -18.96 -12.35
C LYS A 568 -27.88 -20.18 -11.86
N PHE A 569 -27.85 -20.37 -10.57
CA PHE A 569 -27.24 -21.54 -9.92
C PHE A 569 -27.93 -21.85 -8.60
N LYS A 570 -27.79 -23.10 -8.18
CA LYS A 570 -28.24 -23.59 -6.88
C LYS A 570 -27.07 -23.71 -5.95
N ILE A 571 -27.32 -23.47 -4.67
CA ILE A 571 -26.36 -23.77 -3.60
C ILE A 571 -26.99 -24.86 -2.74
N THR A 572 -26.28 -25.96 -2.56
CA THR A 572 -26.79 -27.17 -1.87
C THR A 572 -25.80 -27.62 -0.80
N ASN A 573 -26.32 -28.28 0.21
CA ASN A 573 -25.50 -29.05 1.13
C ASN A 573 -25.05 -30.33 0.38
N PRO A 574 -23.71 -30.57 0.19
CA PRO A 574 -23.24 -31.72 -0.58
C PRO A 574 -23.53 -33.07 0.06
N ASP A 575 -23.75 -33.13 1.39
CA ASP A 575 -23.98 -34.35 2.13
C ASP A 575 -25.46 -34.77 2.12
N THR A 576 -26.35 -33.77 2.21
CA THR A 576 -27.83 -34.04 2.28
C THR A 576 -28.51 -33.76 0.95
N GLY A 577 -27.94 -33.01 0.05
CA GLY A 577 -28.55 -32.56 -1.20
C GLY A 577 -29.58 -31.44 -1.01
N GLU A 578 -29.78 -30.97 0.22
CA GLU A 578 -30.75 -29.92 0.53
C GLU A 578 -30.30 -28.57 0.01
N MET A 579 -31.27 -27.75 -0.42
CA MET A 579 -31.00 -26.38 -0.88
C MET A 579 -30.63 -25.48 0.29
N ILE A 580 -29.61 -24.65 0.14
CA ILE A 580 -29.24 -23.62 1.11
C ILE A 580 -29.89 -22.30 0.69
N THR A 581 -30.81 -21.81 1.51
CA THR A 581 -31.60 -20.61 1.28
C THR A 581 -31.13 -19.43 2.13
N ASP A 582 -31.64 -18.21 1.84
CA ASP A 582 -31.46 -17.00 2.66
C ASP A 582 -29.99 -16.49 2.77
N LEU A 583 -29.08 -16.92 1.90
CA LEU A 583 -27.74 -16.41 1.88
C LEU A 583 -27.72 -14.98 1.29
N ARG A 584 -27.17 -14.01 2.04
CA ARG A 584 -27.08 -12.60 1.65
C ARG A 584 -25.70 -12.19 1.12
N ASP A 585 -24.73 -13.09 1.23
CA ASP A 585 -23.34 -12.87 0.89
C ASP A 585 -22.85 -13.69 -0.32
N VAL A 586 -23.79 -14.12 -1.16
CA VAL A 586 -23.46 -14.87 -2.39
C VAL A 586 -22.85 -13.95 -3.41
N ARG A 587 -21.54 -14.08 -3.59
CA ARG A 587 -20.72 -13.25 -4.46
C ARG A 587 -20.35 -13.99 -5.72
N VAL A 588 -20.54 -13.35 -6.86
CA VAL A 588 -20.10 -13.84 -8.17
C VAL A 588 -18.96 -12.97 -8.67
N GLN A 589 -17.79 -13.57 -8.77
CA GLN A 589 -16.63 -12.94 -9.37
C GLN A 589 -16.49 -13.44 -10.81
N TYR A 590 -16.33 -12.52 -11.75
CA TYR A 590 -16.10 -12.89 -13.14
C TYR A 590 -15.09 -11.98 -13.82
N PHE A 591 -14.41 -12.53 -14.84
CA PHE A 591 -13.41 -11.80 -15.60
C PHE A 591 -13.30 -12.38 -17.01
N ARG A 592 -12.84 -11.55 -17.95
CA ARG A 592 -12.52 -11.97 -19.31
C ARG A 592 -11.09 -12.51 -19.38
N ALA A 593 -10.92 -13.70 -19.97
CA ALA A 593 -9.60 -14.29 -20.16
C ALA A 593 -8.64 -13.37 -20.96
N PRO A 594 -7.34 -13.28 -20.60
CA PRO A 594 -6.67 -14.04 -19.53
C PRO A 594 -6.82 -13.49 -18.10
N ALA A 595 -7.38 -12.31 -17.85
CA ALA A 595 -7.74 -11.78 -16.53
C ALA A 595 -8.18 -10.30 -16.63
N PHE A 596 -8.79 -9.90 -17.74
CA PHE A 596 -9.27 -8.55 -17.98
C PHE A 596 -10.71 -8.36 -17.51
N ASP A 597 -11.10 -7.11 -17.29
CA ASP A 597 -12.48 -6.71 -17.01
C ASP A 597 -13.09 -7.49 -15.82
N ARG A 598 -12.30 -7.69 -14.75
CA ARG A 598 -12.73 -8.38 -13.54
C ARG A 598 -13.80 -7.59 -12.82
N ARG A 599 -14.86 -8.27 -12.39
CA ARG A 599 -15.96 -7.73 -11.60
C ARG A 599 -16.34 -8.67 -10.47
N ASP A 600 -16.89 -8.07 -9.42
CA ASP A 600 -17.44 -8.74 -8.26
C ASP A 600 -18.85 -8.18 -8.02
N GLU A 601 -19.86 -9.03 -8.14
CA GLU A 601 -21.26 -8.65 -7.97
C GLU A 601 -21.96 -9.66 -7.05
N PHE A 602 -23.02 -9.20 -6.35
CA PHE A 602 -23.80 -10.08 -5.49
C PHE A 602 -24.95 -10.69 -6.27
N ALA A 603 -25.14 -12.00 -6.12
CA ALA A 603 -26.33 -12.69 -6.60
C ALA A 603 -27.45 -12.55 -5.59
N THR A 604 -28.69 -12.51 -6.08
CA THR A 604 -29.90 -12.47 -5.27
C THR A 604 -30.64 -13.80 -5.36
N GLU A 605 -31.17 -14.26 -4.25
CA GLU A 605 -32.02 -15.44 -4.27
C GLU A 605 -33.37 -15.13 -4.97
N VAL A 606 -33.79 -16.05 -5.83
CA VAL A 606 -35.04 -15.95 -6.57
C VAL A 606 -36.07 -17.00 -6.15
N GLY A 607 -35.77 -17.78 -5.11
CA GLY A 607 -36.59 -18.78 -4.46
C GLY A 607 -35.92 -20.16 -4.38
N ASP A 608 -36.23 -20.88 -3.33
CA ASP A 608 -35.83 -22.28 -3.11
C ASP A 608 -34.35 -22.58 -3.31
N GLY A 609 -33.43 -21.74 -2.78
CA GLY A 609 -31.99 -21.93 -2.88
C GLY A 609 -31.43 -21.68 -4.29
N VAL A 610 -32.21 -21.08 -5.18
CA VAL A 610 -31.76 -20.64 -6.52
C VAL A 610 -31.32 -19.17 -6.46
N TYR A 611 -30.09 -18.93 -6.82
CA TYR A 611 -29.48 -17.59 -6.88
C TYR A 611 -29.32 -17.13 -8.31
N LYS A 612 -29.51 -15.82 -8.52
CA LYS A 612 -29.44 -15.17 -9.84
C LYS A 612 -28.51 -13.99 -9.80
N LEU A 613 -27.60 -13.93 -10.79
CA LEU A 613 -26.87 -12.73 -11.17
C LEU A 613 -27.38 -12.26 -12.54
N ALA A 614 -27.73 -10.96 -12.67
CA ALA A 614 -28.01 -10.31 -13.93
C ALA A 614 -26.92 -9.29 -14.24
N THR A 615 -26.22 -9.46 -15.36
CA THR A 615 -25.10 -8.59 -15.73
C THR A 615 -25.04 -8.41 -17.26
N GLN A 616 -24.10 -7.60 -17.75
CA GLN A 616 -23.85 -7.41 -19.19
C GLN A 616 -22.34 -7.50 -19.49
N LEU A 617 -22.00 -8.33 -20.49
CA LEU A 617 -20.62 -8.51 -20.93
C LEU A 617 -20.34 -7.59 -22.12
N LYS A 618 -19.85 -6.38 -21.86
CA LYS A 618 -19.69 -5.31 -22.87
C LYS A 618 -18.59 -5.56 -23.91
N LYS A 619 -17.66 -6.47 -23.66
CA LYS A 619 -16.53 -6.75 -24.57
C LYS A 619 -16.54 -8.20 -25.03
N PRO A 620 -16.23 -8.47 -26.29
CA PRO A 620 -16.16 -9.84 -26.78
C PRO A 620 -14.95 -10.57 -26.17
N GLY A 621 -15.12 -11.88 -25.90
CA GLY A 621 -14.10 -12.74 -25.32
C GLY A 621 -14.68 -13.85 -24.45
N LEU A 622 -13.82 -14.68 -23.90
CA LEU A 622 -14.20 -15.77 -22.99
C LEU A 622 -14.20 -15.25 -21.56
N TYR A 623 -15.33 -15.39 -20.87
CA TYR A 623 -15.49 -15.01 -19.46
C TYR A 623 -15.61 -16.24 -18.58
N TYR A 624 -14.99 -16.15 -17.38
CA TYR A 624 -15.09 -17.14 -16.32
C TYR A 624 -15.85 -16.54 -15.13
N PHE A 625 -16.82 -17.28 -14.60
CA PHE A 625 -17.64 -16.88 -13.45
C PHE A 625 -17.39 -17.84 -12.29
N TYR A 626 -17.04 -17.30 -11.14
CA TYR A 626 -16.81 -18.01 -9.88
C TYR A 626 -17.82 -17.55 -8.85
N VAL A 627 -18.34 -18.48 -8.07
CA VAL A 627 -19.31 -18.19 -7.00
C VAL A 627 -18.66 -18.46 -5.65
N SER A 628 -18.93 -17.59 -4.69
CA SER A 628 -18.48 -17.76 -3.30
C SER A 628 -19.53 -17.24 -2.33
N SER A 629 -19.55 -17.82 -1.13
CA SER A 629 -20.33 -17.33 0.01
C SER A 629 -19.57 -17.66 1.28
N ARG A 630 -19.34 -16.66 2.09
CA ARG A 630 -18.61 -16.83 3.34
C ARG A 630 -19.44 -17.53 4.40
N SER A 631 -20.76 -17.22 4.45
CA SER A 631 -21.68 -17.82 5.41
C SER A 631 -21.92 -19.31 5.17
N SER A 632 -21.74 -19.79 3.94
CA SER A 632 -21.84 -21.21 3.59
C SER A 632 -20.48 -21.88 3.37
N ASN A 633 -19.38 -21.22 3.76
CA ASN A 633 -18.00 -21.68 3.58
C ASN A 633 -17.63 -22.10 2.15
N LEU A 634 -18.23 -21.43 1.15
CA LEU A 634 -17.99 -21.68 -0.25
C LEU A 634 -16.87 -20.74 -0.75
N GLY A 635 -15.64 -21.25 -0.88
CA GLY A 635 -14.47 -20.49 -1.34
C GLY A 635 -14.34 -20.43 -2.85
N LEU A 636 -13.61 -19.41 -3.37
CA LEU A 636 -13.28 -19.26 -4.80
C LEU A 636 -12.21 -20.24 -5.28
N ASP A 637 -11.51 -20.88 -4.38
CA ASP A 637 -10.38 -21.81 -4.60
C ASP A 637 -10.80 -23.22 -5.00
N ARG A 638 -12.07 -23.54 -4.84
CA ARG A 638 -12.64 -24.84 -5.21
C ARG A 638 -13.34 -24.71 -6.56
N GLN A 639 -12.80 -25.25 -7.57
CA GLN A 639 -13.11 -25.44 -9.00
C GLN A 639 -14.57 -25.31 -9.50
N HIS A 640 -15.43 -24.55 -8.86
CA HIS A 640 -16.81 -24.30 -9.29
C HIS A 640 -16.88 -23.03 -10.13
N TYR A 641 -16.75 -23.19 -11.44
CA TYR A 641 -16.91 -22.07 -12.36
C TYR A 641 -17.73 -22.47 -13.60
N VAL A 642 -18.33 -21.47 -14.24
CA VAL A 642 -18.89 -21.61 -15.58
C VAL A 642 -18.19 -20.60 -16.50
N SER A 643 -18.01 -20.98 -17.77
CA SER A 643 -17.47 -20.10 -18.79
C SER A 643 -18.51 -19.73 -19.83
N MET A 644 -18.47 -18.46 -20.32
CA MET A 644 -19.34 -17.92 -21.36
C MET A 644 -18.52 -17.16 -22.38
N GLN A 645 -18.80 -17.38 -23.66
CA GLN A 645 -18.19 -16.62 -24.76
C GLN A 645 -19.09 -15.46 -25.15
N ALA A 646 -18.65 -14.23 -24.89
CA ALA A 646 -19.29 -13.03 -25.40
C ALA A 646 -18.84 -12.77 -26.85
N VAL A 647 -19.80 -12.58 -27.74
CA VAL A 647 -19.56 -12.30 -29.16
C VAL A 647 -20.21 -10.98 -29.55
N ARG A 648 -19.65 -10.30 -30.54
CA ARG A 648 -20.30 -9.11 -31.11
C ARG A 648 -21.60 -9.55 -31.82
N PRO A 649 -22.67 -8.72 -31.77
CA PRO A 649 -23.86 -9.02 -32.56
C PRO A 649 -23.51 -9.11 -34.05
N GLU A 650 -24.11 -10.06 -34.75
CA GLU A 650 -23.97 -10.16 -36.21
C GLU A 650 -24.64 -8.94 -36.84
N VAL A 651 -23.85 -8.09 -37.50
CA VAL A 651 -24.39 -7.04 -38.34
C VAL A 651 -25.03 -7.74 -39.53
N SER A 652 -26.37 -7.77 -39.59
CA SER A 652 -27.09 -8.23 -40.77
C SER A 652 -26.71 -7.32 -41.93
N SER A 653 -25.82 -7.78 -42.80
CA SER A 653 -25.54 -7.12 -44.07
C SER A 653 -26.76 -7.31 -44.99
N ASN A 654 -27.72 -6.41 -44.93
CA ASN A 654 -28.68 -6.22 -46.00
C ASN A 654 -27.94 -5.63 -47.22
N TYR A 655 -27.16 -6.47 -47.90
CA TYR A 655 -26.80 -6.19 -49.27
C TYR A 655 -28.02 -6.56 -50.13
N SER A 656 -28.97 -5.68 -50.29
CA SER A 656 -29.91 -5.72 -51.39
C SER A 656 -29.12 -5.27 -52.62
N GLY A 657 -28.67 -6.22 -53.43
CA GLY A 657 -28.15 -5.96 -54.74
C GLY A 657 -29.23 -5.30 -55.61
N ASN A 658 -28.86 -4.22 -56.22
CA ASN A 658 -29.36 -3.76 -57.51
C ASN A 658 -28.19 -3.64 -58.47
#